data_a1fd8b5820e32e885924fdbb788d8b75
#
_entry.id   a1fd8b5820e32e885924fdbb788d8b75
#
_cell.length_a   1.000
_cell.length_b   1.000
_cell.length_c   1.000
_cell.angle_alpha   90.00
_cell.angle_beta   90.00
_cell.angle_gamma   90.00
#
_symmetry.space_group_name_H-M   'P 1'
#
loop_
_entity.id
_entity.type
_entity.pdbx_description
1 polymer ?
#
loop_
_entity_poly.entity_id
_entity_poly.type
_entity_poly.pdbx_seq_one_letter_code
_entity_poly.pdbx_strand_id
1 'polypeptide(L)'
;MNAFPLTLIVLLLAFVSQGAQAHTDHDKARFVAEDGVDAGKCDNRFRPCKTLSYAARQANKGDKILVAEGQYYFDNAQHAQVLNDSLLPVLGGFSREDHYQAQKPALHKTTLVNVPIYLSEALYEKGFDSITDGKAASSLQTQASSHMVLSSEVSANEACTDGTAADFPCSNIDLLSNVPVNVLSSVSNSTNDIWGHVDLNNRREYAIVGMQASIAVVDVTEPTAPVVVGEITGQSTTWRDIKVYQYFDSAAGRFKAYAYASADSVTEGFTIIDLNDLPNGISLTKRINDDNRAHNIYISNVDYTLNTPLNGAAPQLHLVGQDSNGGAFRSYTLTSPQTPTASYIPSGLTRADYTHDASSMRVTDARAQTDCVNATADGCTVMLDFNEDAMRLWDHTNTNSTSELSSISYNEVAYTHSGWFSEDKQYAFVHDELDERNFSLNTRVMIFDISSLTTPVLASIWTSDNGTIDHNGYVRGNRYYMSNYERGLTVLDISDPTAPVEAGFFDTYPAFNSTNFNGAWGVYPFLPSGNILVSDIQRGLFVLKDNTLSATTVAGFSQANYETDADTTLSLPVNKTGTGAMTVAYEVIAGSATSSDVMLASGELSWGADESQAKNITLSIGANENTESNEVFFVRLFNPQGGGITSGSGYAQVTINGTAQQGKIELSTGERTILETDSELALNI
;
A
#
# COMPACT_ATOMS: atom_id res chain seq x y z
N MET A 1 70.54 -38.66 18.76
CA MET A 1 69.10 -38.84 18.96
C MET A 1 68.48 -37.47 18.84
N ASN A 2 68.05 -37.13 17.62
CA ASN A 2 67.50 -35.80 17.25
C ASN A 2 65.98 -35.79 17.40
N ALA A 3 65.46 -34.95 18.26
CA ALA A 3 64.00 -34.69 18.36
C ALA A 3 63.60 -33.56 17.38
N PHE A 4 62.72 -33.86 16.49
CA PHE A 4 62.00 -32.84 15.63
C PHE A 4 60.81 -32.27 16.36
N PRO A 5 60.58 -30.98 16.33
CA PRO A 5 59.33 -30.40 16.82
C PRO A 5 58.25 -30.48 15.75
N LEU A 6 57.10 -31.04 16.11
CA LEU A 6 55.88 -31.04 15.32
C LEU A 6 55.21 -29.66 15.39
N THR A 7 55.22 -28.90 14.30
CA THR A 7 54.49 -27.63 14.18
C THR A 7 53.05 -27.92 13.81
N LEU A 8 52.14 -27.63 14.73
CA LEU A 8 50.71 -27.75 14.54
C LEU A 8 50.20 -26.52 13.75
N ILE A 9 49.88 -26.72 12.48
CA ILE A 9 49.20 -25.70 11.67
C ILE A 9 47.69 -25.74 12.01
N VAL A 10 47.23 -24.73 12.78
CA VAL A 10 45.80 -24.50 12.99
C VAL A 10 45.28 -23.76 11.78
N LEU A 11 44.53 -24.45 10.92
CA LEU A 11 43.74 -23.85 9.84
C LEU A 11 42.52 -23.13 10.48
N LEU A 12 42.58 -21.80 10.59
CA LEU A 12 41.39 -21.00 10.85
C LEU A 12 40.50 -21.02 9.63
N LEU A 13 39.47 -21.86 9.63
CA LEU A 13 38.31 -21.72 8.73
C LEU A 13 37.53 -20.49 9.17
N ALA A 14 37.74 -19.38 8.46
CA ALA A 14 36.85 -18.24 8.54
C ALA A 14 35.50 -18.67 7.90
N PHE A 15 34.54 -19.02 8.71
CA PHE A 15 33.13 -19.03 8.28
C PHE A 15 32.77 -17.58 7.96
N VAL A 16 32.82 -17.23 6.69
CA VAL A 16 32.04 -16.07 6.19
C VAL A 16 30.59 -16.49 6.35
N SER A 17 29.93 -16.01 7.40
CA SER A 17 28.48 -16.02 7.47
C SER A 17 27.99 -15.22 6.27
N GLN A 18 27.55 -15.90 5.21
CA GLN A 18 26.68 -15.26 4.23
C GLN A 18 25.42 -14.88 5.02
N GLY A 19 25.26 -13.60 5.31
CA GLY A 19 24.00 -13.07 5.82
C GLY A 19 22.91 -13.53 4.87
N ALA A 20 21.85 -14.14 5.40
CA ALA A 20 20.67 -14.48 4.62
C ALA A 20 20.14 -13.16 4.03
N GLN A 21 20.18 -13.02 2.72
CA GLN A 21 19.60 -11.86 2.04
C GLN A 21 18.08 -12.03 2.09
N ALA A 22 17.36 -11.01 2.52
CA ALA A 22 15.92 -11.01 2.66
C ALA A 22 15.21 -11.35 1.34
N HIS A 23 15.76 -10.98 0.21
CA HIS A 23 15.26 -11.32 -1.12
C HIS A 23 16.29 -12.14 -1.91
N THR A 24 16.40 -13.44 -1.64
CA THR A 24 17.27 -14.30 -2.43
C THR A 24 16.72 -14.58 -3.83
N ASP A 25 15.44 -14.31 -4.10
CA ASP A 25 14.80 -14.56 -5.38
C ASP A 25 14.61 -13.29 -6.25
N HIS A 26 14.87 -12.09 -5.74
CA HIS A 26 14.96 -10.86 -6.52
C HIS A 26 16.43 -10.48 -6.78
N ASP A 27 16.67 -9.61 -7.76
CA ASP A 27 18.00 -9.17 -8.21
C ASP A 27 18.86 -10.29 -8.86
N LYS A 28 18.26 -11.41 -9.21
CA LYS A 28 18.98 -12.46 -9.94
C LYS A 28 19.18 -12.10 -11.39
N ALA A 29 20.31 -12.56 -11.94
CA ALA A 29 20.52 -12.48 -13.36
C ALA A 29 19.88 -13.68 -14.07
N ARG A 30 19.13 -13.41 -15.16
CA ARG A 30 18.69 -14.39 -16.14
C ARG A 30 19.58 -14.26 -17.37
N PHE A 31 20.13 -15.34 -17.87
CA PHE A 31 21.15 -15.34 -18.91
C PHE A 31 20.55 -15.79 -20.23
N VAL A 32 20.79 -15.00 -21.28
CA VAL A 32 20.32 -15.29 -22.65
C VAL A 32 21.48 -15.27 -23.61
N ALA A 33 21.54 -16.28 -24.51
CA ALA A 33 22.50 -16.37 -25.61
C ALA A 33 21.83 -16.95 -26.84
N GLU A 34 22.28 -16.55 -28.07
CA GLU A 34 21.73 -16.98 -29.35
C GLU A 34 21.78 -18.52 -29.51
N ASP A 35 22.83 -19.13 -28.98
CA ASP A 35 23.04 -20.61 -28.98
C ASP A 35 22.50 -21.28 -27.69
N GLY A 36 21.73 -20.55 -26.86
CA GLY A 36 21.10 -21.04 -25.65
C GLY A 36 19.95 -22.03 -25.92
N VAL A 37 19.38 -22.56 -24.84
CA VAL A 37 18.22 -23.47 -24.88
C VAL A 37 17.17 -23.00 -23.86
N ASP A 38 15.93 -22.80 -24.32
CA ASP A 38 14.81 -22.41 -23.45
C ASP A 38 14.42 -23.57 -22.54
N ALA A 39 15.05 -23.64 -21.37
CA ALA A 39 14.83 -24.65 -20.34
C ALA A 39 15.25 -24.15 -18.94
N GLY A 40 14.50 -24.54 -17.91
CA GLY A 40 14.79 -24.18 -16.52
C GLY A 40 14.61 -22.68 -16.24
N LYS A 41 15.22 -22.19 -15.16
CA LYS A 41 15.04 -20.81 -14.67
C LYS A 41 15.94 -19.75 -15.32
N CYS A 42 16.73 -20.09 -16.35
CA CYS A 42 17.71 -19.20 -17.01
C CYS A 42 18.77 -18.57 -16.06
N ASP A 43 18.90 -19.03 -14.84
CA ASP A 43 19.76 -18.48 -13.77
C ASP A 43 21.19 -19.03 -13.80
N ASN A 44 21.47 -19.98 -14.69
CA ASN A 44 22.78 -20.57 -14.86
C ASN A 44 23.51 -19.95 -16.05
N ARG A 45 24.56 -19.12 -15.80
CA ARG A 45 25.39 -18.47 -16.83
C ARG A 45 26.07 -19.43 -17.82
N PHE A 46 26.25 -20.69 -17.44
CA PHE A 46 26.84 -21.72 -18.31
C PHE A 46 25.81 -22.44 -19.19
N ARG A 47 24.52 -22.27 -18.88
CA ARG A 47 23.37 -22.84 -19.60
C ARG A 47 22.32 -21.75 -19.82
N PRO A 48 22.64 -20.71 -20.61
CA PRO A 48 21.71 -19.63 -20.86
C PRO A 48 20.49 -20.11 -21.64
N CYS A 49 19.38 -19.39 -21.48
CA CYS A 49 18.21 -19.57 -22.33
C CYS A 49 18.44 -18.95 -23.72
N LYS A 50 17.58 -19.29 -24.68
CA LYS A 50 17.70 -18.83 -26.04
C LYS A 50 16.95 -17.53 -26.30
N THR A 51 15.74 -17.40 -25.78
CA THR A 51 14.85 -16.28 -26.09
C THR A 51 14.62 -15.36 -24.87
N LEU A 52 14.51 -14.06 -25.15
CA LEU A 52 14.22 -13.07 -24.11
C LEU A 52 12.84 -13.30 -23.49
N SER A 53 11.84 -13.64 -24.31
CA SER A 53 10.48 -13.89 -23.83
C SER A 53 10.40 -15.12 -22.89
N TYR A 54 11.20 -16.16 -23.15
CA TYR A 54 11.28 -17.29 -22.22
C TYR A 54 11.97 -16.85 -20.91
N ALA A 55 13.11 -16.16 -21.00
CA ALA A 55 13.84 -15.68 -19.82
C ALA A 55 13.00 -14.74 -18.95
N ALA A 56 12.20 -13.87 -19.58
CA ALA A 56 11.29 -12.97 -18.87
C ALA A 56 10.23 -13.72 -18.06
N ARG A 57 9.65 -14.79 -18.63
CA ARG A 57 8.70 -15.65 -17.88
C ARG A 57 9.35 -16.43 -16.72
N GLN A 58 10.67 -16.55 -16.69
CA GLN A 58 11.41 -17.18 -15.60
C GLN A 58 11.96 -16.17 -14.59
N ALA A 59 11.74 -14.90 -14.81
CA ALA A 59 12.28 -13.82 -13.99
C ALA A 59 11.22 -13.31 -13.03
N ASN A 60 11.65 -12.95 -11.80
CA ASN A 60 10.84 -12.27 -10.80
C ASN A 60 11.01 -10.75 -10.93
N LYS A 61 10.14 -9.99 -10.30
CA LYS A 61 10.24 -8.54 -10.19
C LYS A 61 11.61 -8.16 -9.60
N GLY A 62 12.33 -7.23 -10.24
CA GLY A 62 13.67 -6.81 -9.84
C GLY A 62 14.82 -7.65 -10.41
N ASP A 63 14.56 -8.81 -11.00
CA ASP A 63 15.57 -9.56 -11.75
C ASP A 63 16.04 -8.76 -12.97
N LYS A 64 17.17 -9.17 -13.56
CA LYS A 64 17.70 -8.57 -14.78
C LYS A 64 18.02 -9.64 -15.81
N ILE A 65 17.71 -9.37 -17.06
CA ILE A 65 18.02 -10.26 -18.17
C ILE A 65 19.31 -9.79 -18.82
N LEU A 66 20.38 -10.58 -18.72
CA LEU A 66 21.69 -10.30 -19.31
C LEU A 66 21.81 -11.05 -20.64
N VAL A 67 21.97 -10.28 -21.72
CA VAL A 67 21.95 -10.81 -23.09
C VAL A 67 23.35 -10.78 -23.69
N ALA A 68 23.84 -11.94 -24.11
CA ALA A 68 25.14 -12.06 -24.78
C ALA A 68 25.09 -11.49 -26.19
N GLU A 69 26.28 -11.24 -26.75
CA GLU A 69 26.46 -10.90 -28.16
C GLU A 69 25.75 -11.89 -29.11
N GLY A 70 25.15 -11.38 -30.17
CA GLY A 70 24.36 -12.17 -31.13
C GLY A 70 23.19 -11.39 -31.72
N GLN A 71 22.33 -12.08 -32.49
CA GLN A 71 21.12 -11.49 -33.07
C GLN A 71 19.86 -12.17 -32.51
N TYR A 72 18.94 -11.36 -32.01
CA TYR A 72 17.71 -11.81 -31.37
C TYR A 72 16.51 -11.27 -32.13
N TYR A 73 15.63 -12.16 -32.58
CA TYR A 73 14.52 -11.83 -33.46
C TYR A 73 13.21 -11.78 -32.69
N PHE A 74 12.43 -10.72 -32.93
CA PHE A 74 11.09 -10.55 -32.38
C PHE A 74 10.06 -10.85 -33.48
N ASP A 75 9.47 -12.03 -33.42
CA ASP A 75 8.55 -12.50 -34.46
C ASP A 75 7.17 -11.87 -34.40
N ASN A 76 6.80 -11.34 -33.22
CA ASN A 76 5.51 -10.69 -32.98
C ASN A 76 5.59 -9.61 -31.91
N ALA A 77 4.51 -8.83 -31.80
CA ALA A 77 4.36 -7.72 -30.87
C ALA A 77 4.46 -8.14 -29.39
N GLN A 78 3.87 -9.29 -29.04
CA GLN A 78 3.87 -9.78 -27.66
C GLN A 78 5.28 -10.13 -27.18
N HIS A 79 6.13 -10.68 -28.04
CA HIS A 79 7.52 -10.97 -27.68
C HIS A 79 8.34 -9.68 -27.42
N ALA A 80 7.99 -8.58 -28.07
CA ALA A 80 8.69 -7.31 -27.87
C ALA A 80 8.25 -6.56 -26.58
N GLN A 81 7.10 -6.92 -26.00
CA GLN A 81 6.60 -6.28 -24.77
C GLN A 81 7.55 -6.42 -23.59
N VAL A 82 8.32 -7.52 -23.51
CA VAL A 82 9.33 -7.70 -22.47
C VAL A 82 10.36 -6.57 -22.40
N LEU A 83 10.60 -5.87 -23.52
CA LEU A 83 11.54 -4.76 -23.59
C LEU A 83 11.01 -3.48 -22.90
N ASN A 84 9.71 -3.42 -22.66
CA ASN A 84 9.01 -2.31 -22.00
C ASN A 84 8.80 -2.53 -20.50
N ASP A 85 9.16 -3.70 -19.95
CA ASP A 85 9.00 -3.97 -18.53
C ASP A 85 9.93 -3.05 -17.71
N SER A 86 9.36 -2.26 -16.81
CA SER A 86 10.07 -1.25 -16.02
C SER A 86 10.88 -1.87 -14.88
N LEU A 87 10.44 -3.00 -14.36
CA LEU A 87 11.05 -3.64 -13.19
C LEU A 87 11.83 -4.91 -13.54
N LEU A 88 11.94 -5.22 -14.83
CA LEU A 88 12.72 -6.31 -15.36
C LEU A 88 13.68 -5.81 -16.45
N PRO A 89 14.77 -5.12 -16.09
CA PRO A 89 15.68 -4.54 -17.08
C PRO A 89 16.34 -5.61 -17.93
N VAL A 90 16.22 -5.45 -19.25
CA VAL A 90 16.90 -6.25 -20.25
C VAL A 90 18.15 -5.50 -20.69
N LEU A 91 19.33 -6.11 -20.55
CA LEU A 91 20.63 -5.47 -20.77
C LEU A 91 21.45 -6.26 -21.80
N GLY A 92 21.88 -5.62 -22.87
CA GLY A 92 22.78 -6.17 -23.89
C GLY A 92 24.24 -5.87 -23.64
N GLY A 93 25.12 -6.27 -24.55
CA GLY A 93 26.56 -5.98 -24.48
C GLY A 93 27.36 -6.90 -23.57
N PHE A 94 26.87 -8.10 -23.29
CA PHE A 94 27.57 -9.11 -22.52
C PHE A 94 28.21 -10.17 -23.44
N SER A 95 29.16 -10.92 -22.87
CA SER A 95 29.77 -12.07 -23.55
C SER A 95 29.56 -13.34 -22.75
N ARG A 96 29.28 -14.44 -23.49
CA ARG A 96 29.24 -15.76 -22.93
C ARG A 96 30.64 -16.28 -22.55
N GLU A 97 31.68 -15.82 -23.25
CA GLU A 97 33.06 -16.21 -22.98
C GLU A 97 33.58 -15.69 -21.64
N ASP A 98 33.18 -14.47 -21.25
CA ASP A 98 33.52 -13.90 -19.96
C ASP A 98 32.48 -14.21 -18.86
N HIS A 99 31.51 -15.08 -19.16
CA HIS A 99 30.45 -15.49 -18.24
C HIS A 99 29.58 -14.33 -17.74
N TYR A 100 29.28 -13.37 -18.62
CA TYR A 100 28.44 -12.19 -18.34
C TYR A 100 28.99 -11.30 -17.21
N GLN A 101 30.31 -11.26 -17.01
CA GLN A 101 30.93 -10.49 -15.92
C GLN A 101 30.88 -8.99 -16.15
N ALA A 102 30.96 -8.54 -17.41
CA ALA A 102 31.01 -7.11 -17.69
C ALA A 102 30.20 -6.72 -18.94
N GLN A 103 29.39 -5.70 -18.79
CA GLN A 103 28.70 -5.08 -19.92
C GLN A 103 29.70 -4.24 -20.76
N LYS A 104 29.91 -4.61 -22.04
CA LYS A 104 30.82 -3.94 -22.99
C LYS A 104 30.18 -3.85 -24.37
N PRO A 105 29.14 -3.02 -24.58
CA PRO A 105 28.39 -2.98 -25.85
C PRO A 105 29.23 -2.66 -27.06
N ALA A 106 30.34 -1.92 -26.90
CA ALA A 106 31.25 -1.61 -27.97
C ALA A 106 32.03 -2.84 -28.50
N LEU A 107 32.23 -3.87 -27.64
CA LEU A 107 32.95 -5.11 -27.99
C LEU A 107 32.00 -6.24 -28.27
N HIS A 108 30.94 -6.38 -27.47
CA HIS A 108 30.00 -7.49 -27.52
C HIS A 108 28.68 -7.01 -28.12
N LYS A 109 28.56 -7.03 -29.42
CA LYS A 109 27.40 -6.50 -30.14
C LYS A 109 26.19 -7.39 -29.96
N THR A 110 25.17 -6.85 -29.31
CA THR A 110 23.86 -7.50 -29.13
C THR A 110 22.85 -6.77 -30.00
N THR A 111 22.35 -7.40 -31.05
CA THR A 111 21.43 -6.78 -32.01
C THR A 111 20.01 -7.32 -31.83
N LEU A 112 19.05 -6.46 -31.60
CA LEU A 112 17.63 -6.80 -31.58
C LEU A 112 17.02 -6.50 -32.96
N VAL A 113 16.38 -7.50 -33.56
CA VAL A 113 15.82 -7.42 -34.92
C VAL A 113 14.29 -7.43 -34.85
N ASN A 114 13.63 -6.60 -35.64
CA ASN A 114 12.18 -6.42 -35.74
C ASN A 114 11.58 -5.70 -34.51
N VAL A 115 12.35 -4.87 -33.81
CA VAL A 115 11.84 -4.10 -32.66
C VAL A 115 11.17 -2.79 -33.12
N PRO A 116 10.21 -2.29 -32.36
CA PRO A 116 9.59 -0.99 -32.62
C PRO A 116 10.62 0.17 -32.58
N ILE A 117 10.50 1.11 -33.51
CA ILE A 117 11.46 2.23 -33.64
C ILE A 117 11.51 3.12 -32.40
N TYR A 118 10.39 3.31 -31.70
CA TYR A 118 10.30 4.16 -30.49
C TYR A 118 11.14 3.60 -29.32
N LEU A 119 11.50 2.32 -29.34
CA LEU A 119 12.37 1.68 -28.33
C LEU A 119 13.85 1.87 -28.62
N SER A 120 14.24 2.30 -29.83
CA SER A 120 15.63 2.23 -30.27
C SER A 120 16.60 3.05 -29.42
N GLU A 121 16.20 4.23 -28.94
CA GLU A 121 17.02 5.08 -28.07
C GLU A 121 17.21 4.43 -26.69
N ALA A 122 16.13 4.02 -26.04
CA ALA A 122 16.17 3.35 -24.75
C ALA A 122 16.94 2.01 -24.81
N LEU A 123 16.82 1.26 -25.90
CA LEU A 123 17.57 0.03 -26.10
C LEU A 123 19.07 0.28 -26.31
N TYR A 124 19.44 1.36 -26.99
CA TYR A 124 20.84 1.75 -27.14
C TYR A 124 21.50 2.07 -25.80
N GLU A 125 20.79 2.78 -24.91
CA GLU A 125 21.26 3.05 -23.55
C GLU A 125 21.42 1.77 -22.71
N LYS A 126 20.60 0.75 -22.99
CA LYS A 126 20.67 -0.57 -22.37
C LYS A 126 21.73 -1.49 -23.00
N GLY A 127 22.47 -1.03 -23.99
CA GLY A 127 23.58 -1.75 -24.62
C GLY A 127 23.23 -2.59 -25.85
N PHE A 128 22.13 -2.27 -26.55
CA PHE A 128 21.70 -2.95 -27.76
C PHE A 128 21.90 -2.12 -29.02
N ASP A 129 22.25 -2.75 -30.11
CA ASP A 129 21.97 -2.24 -31.45
C ASP A 129 20.56 -2.72 -31.86
N SER A 130 19.78 -1.93 -32.59
CA SER A 130 18.42 -2.27 -33.00
C SER A 130 18.26 -2.20 -34.52
N ILE A 131 17.58 -3.20 -35.11
CA ILE A 131 17.11 -3.21 -36.48
C ILE A 131 15.58 -3.18 -36.42
N THR A 132 14.99 -2.10 -36.91
CA THR A 132 13.53 -1.93 -36.93
C THR A 132 12.96 -2.41 -38.26
N ASP A 133 11.93 -3.25 -38.21
CA ASP A 133 11.15 -3.63 -39.37
C ASP A 133 9.74 -3.05 -39.26
N GLY A 134 9.28 -2.37 -40.32
CA GLY A 134 8.03 -1.65 -40.36
C GLY A 134 6.75 -2.48 -40.27
N LYS A 135 6.80 -3.82 -40.24
CA LYS A 135 5.61 -4.67 -40.22
C LYS A 135 5.21 -5.18 -38.81
N ALA A 136 6.15 -5.61 -38.01
CA ALA A 136 5.86 -6.01 -36.62
C ALA A 136 5.69 -4.77 -35.72
N ALA A 137 6.40 -3.69 -36.05
CA ALA A 137 6.35 -2.43 -35.34
C ALA A 137 5.04 -1.65 -35.54
N SER A 138 4.34 -1.82 -36.66
CA SER A 138 3.18 -0.95 -36.97
C SER A 138 1.97 -1.15 -36.08
N SER A 139 1.68 -2.35 -35.62
CA SER A 139 0.56 -2.62 -34.69
C SER A 139 0.87 -2.17 -33.26
N LEU A 140 2.11 -2.36 -32.78
CA LEU A 140 2.58 -1.85 -31.49
C LEU A 140 2.77 -0.34 -31.52
N GLN A 141 3.25 0.21 -32.62
CA GLN A 141 3.52 1.65 -32.75
C GLN A 141 2.23 2.47 -32.76
N THR A 142 1.13 1.93 -33.28
CA THR A 142 -0.16 2.63 -33.27
C THR A 142 -0.80 2.65 -31.88
N GLN A 143 -0.67 1.59 -31.10
CA GLN A 143 -1.14 1.54 -29.72
C GLN A 143 -0.21 2.32 -28.75
N ALA A 144 1.10 2.14 -28.85
CA ALA A 144 2.05 2.72 -27.92
C ALA A 144 2.29 4.23 -28.15
N SER A 145 2.29 4.70 -29.41
CA SER A 145 2.66 6.10 -29.70
C SER A 145 1.66 7.15 -29.22
N SER A 146 0.39 6.79 -29.04
CA SER A 146 -0.63 7.70 -28.50
C SER A 146 -0.64 7.73 -26.96
N HIS A 147 -0.20 6.64 -26.30
CA HIS A 147 -0.29 6.48 -24.86
C HIS A 147 1.05 6.58 -24.10
N MET A 148 2.18 6.61 -24.82
CA MET A 148 3.51 6.73 -24.20
C MET A 148 3.97 8.17 -23.93
N VAL A 149 3.23 9.17 -24.41
CA VAL A 149 3.52 10.56 -24.05
C VAL A 149 3.04 10.78 -22.61
N LEU A 150 3.98 10.71 -21.68
CA LEU A 150 3.73 11.05 -20.28
C LEU A 150 3.39 12.53 -20.20
N SER A 151 2.27 12.88 -19.56
CA SER A 151 1.96 14.28 -19.27
C SER A 151 3.04 14.85 -18.34
N SER A 152 3.40 16.10 -18.56
CA SER A 152 4.25 16.87 -17.64
C SER A 152 3.44 17.82 -16.76
N GLU A 153 2.12 17.81 -16.90
CA GLU A 153 1.18 18.70 -16.21
C GLU A 153 0.08 17.89 -15.53
N VAL A 154 -0.45 18.43 -14.44
CA VAL A 154 -1.60 17.83 -13.74
C VAL A 154 -2.81 17.81 -14.68
N SER A 155 -3.45 16.65 -14.84
CA SER A 155 -4.63 16.50 -15.69
C SER A 155 -5.89 17.08 -15.05
N ALA A 156 -6.84 17.47 -15.90
CA ALA A 156 -8.15 17.97 -15.49
C ALA A 156 -9.10 16.83 -15.05
N ASN A 157 -10.17 17.21 -14.35
CA ASN A 157 -11.26 16.34 -13.97
C ASN A 157 -12.06 15.87 -15.19
N GLU A 158 -12.20 14.53 -15.38
CA GLU A 158 -12.92 13.92 -16.48
C GLU A 158 -13.80 12.78 -15.96
N ALA A 159 -15.11 12.83 -16.29
CA ALA A 159 -16.01 11.74 -15.99
C ALA A 159 -15.78 10.56 -16.95
N CYS A 160 -15.96 9.34 -16.46
CA CYS A 160 -15.95 8.13 -17.27
C CYS A 160 -17.22 8.09 -18.16
N THR A 161 -17.08 8.46 -19.41
CA THR A 161 -18.18 8.52 -20.38
C THR A 161 -17.85 7.71 -21.62
N ASP A 162 -18.77 6.87 -22.06
CA ASP A 162 -18.60 5.98 -23.22
C ASP A 162 -17.34 5.08 -23.13
N GLY A 163 -16.96 4.71 -21.90
CA GLY A 163 -15.84 3.80 -21.62
C GLY A 163 -14.47 4.47 -21.50
N THR A 164 -14.40 5.81 -21.47
CA THR A 164 -13.15 6.56 -21.30
C THR A 164 -13.30 7.77 -20.40
N ALA A 165 -12.24 8.13 -19.68
CA ALA A 165 -12.05 9.42 -19.02
C ALA A 165 -10.71 10.00 -19.51
N ALA A 166 -10.74 11.11 -20.26
CA ALA A 166 -9.64 11.55 -21.10
C ALA A 166 -9.19 10.38 -22.04
N ASP A 167 -7.91 10.02 -22.01
CA ASP A 167 -7.35 8.92 -22.82
C ASP A 167 -7.31 7.58 -22.07
N PHE A 168 -7.91 7.48 -20.87
CA PHE A 168 -7.88 6.29 -20.03
C PHE A 168 -9.18 5.47 -20.16
N PRO A 169 -9.09 4.18 -20.52
CA PRO A 169 -10.24 3.28 -20.46
C PRO A 169 -10.78 3.16 -19.04
N CYS A 170 -12.09 3.17 -18.88
CA CYS A 170 -12.71 3.11 -17.57
C CYS A 170 -14.12 2.52 -17.61
N SER A 171 -14.61 2.12 -16.45
CA SER A 171 -16.01 1.78 -16.20
C SER A 171 -16.37 2.18 -14.77
N ASN A 172 -17.38 3.04 -14.60
CA ASN A 172 -17.90 3.50 -13.32
C ASN A 172 -16.86 4.20 -12.40
N ILE A 173 -15.71 4.60 -12.93
CA ILE A 173 -14.65 5.29 -12.16
C ILE A 173 -14.27 6.57 -12.92
N ASP A 174 -14.42 7.73 -12.28
CA ASP A 174 -14.05 9.02 -12.84
C ASP A 174 -12.59 9.36 -12.50
N LEU A 175 -11.92 10.09 -13.39
CA LEU A 175 -10.64 10.74 -13.12
C LEU A 175 -10.90 12.10 -12.47
N LEU A 176 -10.42 12.32 -11.25
CA LEU A 176 -10.43 13.65 -10.62
C LEU A 176 -9.15 14.41 -10.95
N SER A 177 -7.99 13.77 -10.84
CA SER A 177 -6.72 14.30 -11.31
C SER A 177 -5.66 13.22 -11.48
N ASN A 178 -4.63 13.51 -12.28
CA ASN A 178 -3.37 12.77 -12.32
C ASN A 178 -2.22 13.74 -12.07
N VAL A 179 -1.36 13.45 -11.10
CA VAL A 179 -0.14 14.22 -10.77
C VAL A 179 1.06 13.44 -11.28
N PRO A 180 1.71 13.88 -12.36
CA PRO A 180 2.84 13.18 -12.98
C PRO A 180 4.06 13.04 -12.07
N VAL A 181 4.90 12.03 -12.32
CA VAL A 181 6.11 11.75 -11.53
C VAL A 181 7.03 12.95 -11.41
N ASN A 182 7.25 13.70 -12.51
CA ASN A 182 8.12 14.89 -12.54
C ASN A 182 7.54 16.10 -11.77
N VAL A 183 6.24 16.10 -11.46
CA VAL A 183 5.60 17.10 -10.58
C VAL A 183 5.71 16.65 -9.11
N LEU A 184 5.62 15.34 -8.86
CA LEU A 184 5.76 14.76 -7.52
C LEU A 184 7.18 14.90 -6.96
N SER A 185 8.21 14.73 -7.81
CA SER A 185 9.60 14.65 -7.39
C SER A 185 10.55 15.23 -8.42
N SER A 186 11.60 15.88 -7.92
CA SER A 186 12.72 16.38 -8.73
C SER A 186 13.86 15.37 -8.86
N VAL A 187 13.84 14.27 -8.10
CA VAL A 187 14.96 13.31 -8.01
C VAL A 187 14.55 11.88 -8.35
N SER A 188 13.25 11.59 -8.46
CA SER A 188 12.71 10.25 -8.75
C SER A 188 12.11 10.19 -10.16
N ASN A 189 12.25 9.02 -10.79
CA ASN A 189 11.72 8.76 -12.13
C ASN A 189 10.53 7.78 -12.14
N SER A 190 10.16 7.25 -10.97
CA SER A 190 9.05 6.33 -10.79
C SER A 190 8.45 6.43 -9.40
N THR A 191 7.19 6.03 -9.28
CA THR A 191 6.52 5.81 -8.00
C THR A 191 6.59 4.33 -7.61
N ASN A 192 6.28 4.06 -6.34
CA ASN A 192 6.02 2.73 -5.80
C ASN A 192 4.74 2.78 -4.94
N ASP A 193 4.76 2.31 -3.69
CA ASP A 193 3.52 2.22 -2.92
C ASP A 193 2.97 3.57 -2.47
N ILE A 194 1.75 3.55 -1.93
CA ILE A 194 0.98 4.74 -1.55
C ILE A 194 0.20 4.49 -0.27
N TRP A 195 0.08 5.54 0.55
CA TRP A 195 -0.85 5.55 1.68
C TRP A 195 -1.57 6.89 1.75
N GLY A 196 -2.75 6.90 2.37
CA GLY A 196 -3.53 8.11 2.58
C GLY A 196 -3.47 8.59 4.04
N HIS A 197 -3.72 9.87 4.24
CA HIS A 197 -3.80 10.49 5.54
C HIS A 197 -4.89 11.57 5.56
N VAL A 198 -5.66 11.63 6.64
CA VAL A 198 -6.51 12.77 6.98
C VAL A 198 -5.97 13.43 8.24
N ASP A 199 -5.61 14.71 8.18
CA ASP A 199 -5.23 15.48 9.38
C ASP A 199 -6.48 15.82 10.19
N LEU A 200 -6.65 15.21 11.34
CA LEU A 200 -7.81 15.37 12.20
C LEU A 200 -7.91 16.75 12.88
N ASN A 201 -6.88 17.58 12.80
CA ASN A 201 -6.93 18.96 13.28
C ASN A 201 -7.66 19.89 12.31
N ASN A 202 -7.58 19.64 10.99
CA ASN A 202 -8.13 20.52 9.95
C ASN A 202 -8.93 19.78 8.87
N ARG A 203 -8.95 18.43 8.90
CA ARG A 203 -9.64 17.51 7.96
C ARG A 203 -9.16 17.58 6.53
N ARG A 204 -7.95 18.06 6.31
CA ARG A 204 -7.33 17.98 5.00
C ARG A 204 -6.88 16.56 4.71
N GLU A 205 -7.02 16.15 3.47
CA GLU A 205 -6.68 14.81 2.99
C GLU A 205 -5.38 14.85 2.19
N TYR A 206 -4.53 13.86 2.39
CA TYR A 206 -3.21 13.78 1.79
C TYR A 206 -2.94 12.41 1.20
N ALA A 207 -2.25 12.39 0.05
CA ALA A 207 -1.58 11.21 -0.48
C ALA A 207 -0.10 11.25 -0.08
N ILE A 208 0.43 10.13 0.41
CA ILE A 208 1.85 9.95 0.70
C ILE A 208 2.36 8.89 -0.26
N VAL A 209 3.18 9.31 -1.21
CA VAL A 209 3.60 8.53 -2.36
C VAL A 209 5.06 8.12 -2.20
N GLY A 210 5.32 6.82 -2.16
CA GLY A 210 6.64 6.26 -2.26
C GLY A 210 7.18 6.42 -3.68
N MET A 211 8.46 6.75 -3.78
CA MET A 211 9.12 6.98 -5.07
C MET A 211 10.52 6.35 -5.05
N GLN A 212 11.12 6.20 -6.22
CA GLN A 212 12.43 5.57 -6.37
C GLN A 212 13.50 6.15 -5.43
N ALA A 213 13.58 7.46 -5.28
CA ALA A 213 14.63 8.14 -4.49
C ALA A 213 14.04 9.12 -3.46
N SER A 214 12.74 9.06 -3.19
CA SER A 214 12.07 10.00 -2.29
C SER A 214 10.73 9.47 -1.80
N ILE A 215 10.09 10.25 -0.91
CA ILE A 215 8.69 10.12 -0.52
C ILE A 215 8.07 11.51 -0.70
N ALA A 216 7.00 11.63 -1.49
CA ALA A 216 6.28 12.86 -1.70
C ALA A 216 4.97 12.89 -0.90
N VAL A 217 4.58 14.08 -0.40
CA VAL A 217 3.28 14.31 0.23
C VAL A 217 2.49 15.32 -0.57
N VAL A 218 1.28 14.94 -0.95
CA VAL A 218 0.38 15.72 -1.81
C VAL A 218 -0.91 15.99 -1.06
N ASP A 219 -1.31 17.24 -0.95
CA ASP A 219 -2.62 17.65 -0.47
C ASP A 219 -3.65 17.37 -1.57
N VAL A 220 -4.60 16.49 -1.29
CA VAL A 220 -5.67 16.07 -2.20
C VAL A 220 -7.07 16.48 -1.69
N THR A 221 -7.12 17.41 -0.72
CA THR A 221 -8.37 17.94 -0.16
C THR A 221 -9.28 18.50 -1.27
N GLU A 222 -8.68 19.21 -2.24
CA GLU A 222 -9.32 19.57 -3.47
C GLU A 222 -8.85 18.59 -4.57
N PRO A 223 -9.58 17.48 -4.77
CA PRO A 223 -9.06 16.35 -5.52
C PRO A 223 -8.85 16.65 -7.02
N THR A 224 -9.45 17.73 -7.53
CA THR A 224 -9.25 18.21 -8.92
C THR A 224 -8.12 19.23 -9.05
N ALA A 225 -7.51 19.65 -7.93
CA ALA A 225 -6.41 20.60 -7.87
C ALA A 225 -5.39 20.22 -6.78
N PRO A 226 -4.78 19.02 -6.85
CA PRO A 226 -3.83 18.54 -5.84
C PRO A 226 -2.58 19.42 -5.78
N VAL A 227 -2.00 19.54 -4.59
CA VAL A 227 -0.81 20.38 -4.34
C VAL A 227 0.28 19.54 -3.68
N VAL A 228 1.47 19.47 -4.27
CA VAL A 228 2.63 18.84 -3.63
C VAL A 228 3.09 19.71 -2.47
N VAL A 229 3.03 19.16 -1.25
CA VAL A 229 3.40 19.87 -0.02
C VAL A 229 4.89 19.80 0.25
N GLY A 230 5.50 18.65 -0.06
CA GLY A 230 6.93 18.47 0.14
C GLY A 230 7.42 17.08 -0.24
N GLU A 231 8.74 16.92 -0.20
CA GLU A 231 9.45 15.71 -0.56
C GLU A 231 10.56 15.41 0.45
N ILE A 232 10.70 14.15 0.88
CA ILE A 232 11.82 13.66 1.68
C ILE A 232 12.66 12.73 0.80
N THR A 233 13.89 13.11 0.49
CA THR A 233 14.81 12.32 -0.34
C THR A 233 15.40 11.14 0.44
N GLY A 234 15.66 10.03 -0.25
CA GLY A 234 16.26 8.81 0.29
C GLY A 234 17.21 8.12 -0.69
N GLN A 235 17.65 6.91 -0.35
CA GLN A 235 18.44 6.10 -1.27
C GLN A 235 17.53 5.57 -2.41
N SER A 236 18.11 5.39 -3.60
CA SER A 236 17.36 4.88 -4.75
C SER A 236 17.05 3.38 -4.57
N THR A 237 15.78 3.06 -4.58
CA THR A 237 15.25 1.68 -4.49
C THR A 237 13.95 1.53 -5.29
N THR A 238 13.67 0.33 -5.74
CA THR A 238 12.40 -0.01 -6.39
C THR A 238 11.26 -0.11 -5.39
N TRP A 239 11.54 -0.51 -4.15
CA TRP A 239 10.54 -0.85 -3.15
C TRP A 239 10.55 0.11 -1.96
N ARG A 240 9.45 0.86 -1.81
CA ARG A 240 9.09 1.64 -0.61
C ARG A 240 7.62 1.41 -0.32
N ASP A 241 7.33 0.92 0.86
CA ASP A 241 5.98 0.87 1.39
C ASP A 241 5.82 1.93 2.48
N ILE A 242 4.59 2.43 2.65
CA ILE A 242 4.29 3.56 3.54
C ILE A 242 3.06 3.27 4.37
N LYS A 243 3.13 3.60 5.65
CA LYS A 243 1.96 3.64 6.55
C LYS A 243 2.00 4.89 7.41
N VAL A 244 0.84 5.31 7.89
CA VAL A 244 0.68 6.48 8.77
C VAL A 244 0.12 6.06 10.11
N TYR A 245 0.60 6.72 11.16
CA TYR A 245 0.03 6.64 12.51
C TYR A 245 -0.27 8.03 13.02
N GLN A 246 -1.50 8.21 13.51
CA GLN A 246 -2.00 9.44 14.09
C GLN A 246 -2.55 9.18 15.50
N TYR A 247 -2.35 10.11 16.41
CA TYR A 247 -2.85 10.01 17.79
C TYR A 247 -3.11 11.39 18.38
N PHE A 248 -3.98 11.46 19.39
CA PHE A 248 -4.16 12.69 20.14
C PHE A 248 -3.05 12.83 21.20
N ASP A 249 -2.29 13.93 21.12
CA ASP A 249 -1.29 14.29 22.12
C ASP A 249 -1.93 15.22 23.16
N SER A 250 -2.28 14.70 24.32
CA SER A 250 -2.95 15.46 25.38
C SER A 250 -2.08 16.60 25.92
N ALA A 251 -0.75 16.49 25.88
CA ALA A 251 0.15 17.55 26.30
C ALA A 251 0.19 18.72 25.30
N ALA A 252 0.02 18.42 24.02
CA ALA A 252 -0.06 19.43 22.96
C ALA A 252 -1.51 19.91 22.70
N GLY A 253 -2.52 19.19 23.20
CA GLY A 253 -3.94 19.46 22.95
C GLY A 253 -4.36 19.34 21.48
N ARG A 254 -3.67 18.48 20.71
CA ARG A 254 -3.91 18.30 19.26
C ARG A 254 -3.53 16.91 18.79
N PHE A 255 -4.06 16.53 17.63
CA PHE A 255 -3.58 15.33 16.95
C PHE A 255 -2.17 15.52 16.41
N LYS A 256 -1.37 14.48 16.49
CA LYS A 256 -0.04 14.36 15.88
C LYS A 256 0.01 13.17 14.95
N ALA A 257 0.73 13.30 13.83
CA ALA A 257 0.86 12.25 12.83
C ALA A 257 2.29 12.10 12.34
N TYR A 258 2.66 10.85 12.06
CA TYR A 258 3.94 10.46 11.48
C TYR A 258 3.71 9.43 10.38
N ALA A 259 4.41 9.61 9.25
CA ALA A 259 4.49 8.58 8.22
C ALA A 259 5.78 7.76 8.42
N TYR A 260 5.68 6.48 8.13
CA TYR A 260 6.77 5.52 8.19
C TYR A 260 6.92 4.90 6.82
N ALA A 261 8.14 4.88 6.29
CA ALA A 261 8.42 4.30 4.98
C ALA A 261 9.58 3.30 5.05
N SER A 262 9.37 2.11 4.50
CA SER A 262 10.41 1.12 4.29
C SER A 262 11.33 1.49 3.14
N ALA A 263 12.45 0.81 2.99
CA ALA A 263 13.32 0.87 1.83
C ALA A 263 14.04 -0.47 1.68
N ASP A 264 13.69 -1.23 0.64
CA ASP A 264 14.33 -2.52 0.37
C ASP A 264 15.53 -2.38 -0.57
N SER A 265 16.42 -3.37 -0.53
CA SER A 265 17.65 -3.46 -1.35
C SER A 265 18.65 -2.32 -1.16
N VAL A 266 18.47 -1.50 -0.13
CA VAL A 266 19.36 -0.41 0.28
C VAL A 266 19.59 -0.44 1.80
N THR A 267 20.49 0.37 2.32
CA THR A 267 20.85 0.39 3.76
C THR A 267 20.22 1.56 4.51
N GLU A 268 19.08 2.04 4.05
CA GLU A 268 18.42 3.22 4.62
C GLU A 268 17.69 2.90 5.94
N GLY A 269 17.30 1.64 6.14
CA GLY A 269 16.38 1.25 7.19
C GLY A 269 14.96 1.75 6.91
N PHE A 270 14.18 2.11 7.94
CA PHE A 270 12.91 2.77 7.73
C PHE A 270 12.95 4.24 8.13
N THR A 271 12.27 5.06 7.35
CA THR A 271 12.23 6.52 7.48
C THR A 271 11.00 6.95 8.25
N ILE A 272 11.14 7.89 9.19
CA ILE A 272 10.03 8.52 9.94
C ILE A 272 9.93 9.97 9.49
N ILE A 273 8.76 10.35 9.01
CA ILE A 273 8.44 11.68 8.50
C ILE A 273 7.44 12.35 9.45
N ASP A 274 7.75 13.55 9.87
CA ASP A 274 6.86 14.40 10.67
C ASP A 274 5.83 15.08 9.75
N LEU A 275 4.54 14.85 10.02
CA LEU A 275 3.40 15.42 9.30
C LEU A 275 2.71 16.55 10.11
N ASN A 276 3.28 16.99 11.25
CA ASN A 276 2.60 17.88 12.18
C ASN A 276 2.55 19.35 11.74
N ASP A 277 3.31 19.72 10.71
CA ASP A 277 3.28 21.08 10.12
C ASP A 277 2.42 21.15 8.84
N LEU A 278 1.70 20.08 8.49
CA LEU A 278 0.74 20.13 7.38
C LEU A 278 -0.33 21.22 7.63
N PRO A 279 -0.73 22.01 6.61
CA PRO A 279 -0.37 21.92 5.20
C PRO A 279 0.90 22.71 4.80
N ASN A 280 1.68 23.26 5.73
CA ASN A 280 2.79 24.15 5.41
C ASN A 280 4.04 23.39 4.94
N GLY A 281 4.25 22.16 5.41
CA GLY A 281 5.39 21.34 5.02
C GLY A 281 5.49 20.02 5.78
N ILE A 282 6.53 19.28 5.46
CA ILE A 282 6.92 18.02 6.11
C ILE A 282 8.38 18.03 6.47
N SER A 283 8.80 17.21 7.42
CA SER A 283 10.22 17.11 7.78
C SER A 283 10.64 15.67 8.11
N LEU A 284 11.91 15.37 7.85
CA LEU A 284 12.52 14.11 8.26
C LEU A 284 12.73 14.12 9.78
N THR A 285 12.04 13.24 10.50
CA THR A 285 12.30 13.03 11.91
C THR A 285 13.55 12.20 12.13
N LYS A 286 13.61 11.03 11.53
CA LYS A 286 14.70 10.06 11.76
C LYS A 286 14.68 8.93 10.74
N ARG A 287 15.83 8.24 10.58
CA ARG A 287 15.93 6.91 9.98
C ARG A 287 16.39 5.92 11.04
N ILE A 288 15.77 4.76 11.10
CA ILE A 288 16.10 3.69 12.05
C ILE A 288 16.66 2.51 11.24
N ASN A 289 17.91 2.17 11.52
CA ASN A 289 18.68 1.15 10.80
C ASN A 289 19.01 -0.04 11.71
N ASP A 290 18.07 -0.46 12.55
CA ASP A 290 18.24 -1.65 13.40
C ASP A 290 18.34 -2.95 12.58
N ASP A 291 17.67 -2.94 11.42
CA ASP A 291 17.85 -3.88 10.32
C ASP A 291 18.01 -3.05 9.04
N ASN A 292 19.02 -3.32 8.22
CA ASN A 292 19.42 -2.40 7.14
C ASN A 292 18.33 -2.12 6.12
N ARG A 293 17.41 -3.06 5.93
CA ARG A 293 16.34 -2.97 4.96
C ARG A 293 15.09 -3.73 5.43
N ALA A 294 13.95 -3.35 4.90
CA ALA A 294 12.70 -4.08 4.99
C ALA A 294 11.94 -3.93 3.67
N HIS A 295 11.28 -4.99 3.23
CA HIS A 295 10.51 -4.96 2.01
C HIS A 295 9.26 -4.10 2.19
N ASN A 296 8.40 -4.47 3.13
CA ASN A 296 7.17 -3.74 3.43
C ASN A 296 7.12 -3.29 4.90
N ILE A 297 6.17 -2.43 5.20
CA ILE A 297 5.90 -1.89 6.53
C ILE A 297 4.38 -1.91 6.76
N TYR A 298 3.95 -2.26 7.98
CA TYR A 298 2.56 -2.35 8.32
C TYR A 298 2.30 -1.79 9.73
N ILE A 299 1.10 -1.25 9.98
CA ILE A 299 0.70 -0.83 11.32
C ILE A 299 -0.59 -1.56 11.70
N SER A 300 -0.52 -2.36 12.75
CA SER A 300 -1.66 -3.07 13.31
C SER A 300 -2.46 -2.23 14.30
N ASN A 301 -3.73 -2.63 14.53
CA ASN A 301 -4.60 -2.05 15.54
C ASN A 301 -4.91 -0.56 15.35
N VAL A 302 -5.01 -0.13 14.10
CA VAL A 302 -5.43 1.22 13.72
C VAL A 302 -6.68 1.20 12.84
N ASP A 303 -7.47 2.25 12.88
CA ASP A 303 -8.45 2.56 11.85
C ASP A 303 -7.73 3.12 10.64
N TYR A 304 -7.89 2.49 9.46
CA TYR A 304 -7.12 2.85 8.27
C TYR A 304 -7.59 4.13 7.57
N THR A 305 -8.77 4.64 7.90
CA THR A 305 -9.26 5.95 7.43
C THR A 305 -8.67 7.08 8.26
N LEU A 306 -8.72 6.92 9.59
CA LEU A 306 -8.26 7.96 10.53
C LEU A 306 -6.78 7.79 10.88
N ASN A 307 -6.20 6.62 10.65
CA ASN A 307 -4.86 6.21 11.08
C ASN A 307 -4.65 6.30 12.61
N THR A 308 -5.76 6.21 13.38
CA THR A 308 -5.78 6.30 14.84
C THR A 308 -5.93 4.92 15.49
N PRO A 309 -5.53 4.77 16.77
CA PRO A 309 -5.69 3.50 17.48
C PRO A 309 -7.13 2.97 17.47
N LEU A 310 -7.30 1.67 17.31
CA LEU A 310 -8.56 0.98 17.60
C LEU A 310 -8.76 0.88 19.10
N ASN A 311 -10.04 0.92 19.53
CA ASN A 311 -10.39 0.81 20.93
C ASN A 311 -9.88 -0.50 21.56
N GLY A 312 -9.26 -0.42 22.72
CA GLY A 312 -8.80 -1.59 23.47
C GLY A 312 -7.58 -2.33 22.90
N ALA A 313 -6.87 -1.74 21.92
CA ALA A 313 -5.69 -2.37 21.33
C ALA A 313 -4.54 -1.36 21.17
N ALA A 314 -3.30 -1.81 21.44
CA ALA A 314 -2.12 -0.99 21.24
C ALA A 314 -1.63 -1.11 19.79
N PRO A 315 -1.47 0.02 19.05
CA PRO A 315 -0.86 0.00 17.72
C PRO A 315 0.59 -0.45 17.75
N GLN A 316 0.98 -1.21 16.75
CA GLN A 316 2.36 -1.63 16.52
C GLN A 316 2.75 -1.45 15.06
N LEU A 317 4.00 -1.04 14.87
CA LEU A 317 4.64 -0.99 13.55
C LEU A 317 5.35 -2.32 13.31
N HIS A 318 5.15 -2.91 12.14
CA HIS A 318 5.79 -4.15 11.72
C HIS A 318 6.67 -3.89 10.49
N LEU A 319 7.91 -4.32 10.55
CA LEU A 319 8.78 -4.46 9.38
C LEU A 319 8.71 -5.89 8.90
N VAL A 320 8.47 -6.09 7.62
CA VAL A 320 8.36 -7.40 6.99
C VAL A 320 9.36 -7.50 5.85
N GLY A 321 9.81 -8.72 5.51
CA GLY A 321 10.84 -8.92 4.50
C GLY A 321 12.18 -8.28 4.86
N GLN A 322 12.60 -8.37 6.12
CA GLN A 322 13.85 -7.75 6.61
C GLN A 322 15.09 -8.62 6.35
N ASP A 323 16.30 -8.07 6.55
CA ASP A 323 17.57 -8.77 6.33
C ASP A 323 17.80 -9.96 7.25
N SER A 324 17.34 -9.87 8.49
CA SER A 324 17.63 -10.87 9.52
C SER A 324 16.52 -11.92 9.66
N ASN A 325 16.83 -13.04 10.32
CA ASN A 325 15.86 -14.08 10.70
C ASN A 325 14.96 -14.58 9.56
N GLY A 326 15.54 -14.78 8.37
CA GLY A 326 14.82 -15.31 7.20
C GLY A 326 13.84 -14.33 6.58
N GLY A 327 13.78 -13.08 7.02
CA GLY A 327 12.83 -12.08 6.54
C GLY A 327 11.48 -12.10 7.26
N ALA A 328 11.35 -12.83 8.38
CA ALA A 328 10.15 -12.83 9.21
C ALA A 328 9.86 -11.44 9.79
N PHE A 329 8.60 -11.16 10.11
CA PHE A 329 8.21 -9.85 10.61
C PHE A 329 8.82 -9.52 12.00
N ARG A 330 9.14 -8.24 12.19
CA ARG A 330 9.63 -7.64 13.43
C ARG A 330 8.73 -6.49 13.83
N SER A 331 8.43 -6.36 15.12
CA SER A 331 7.47 -5.37 15.61
C SER A 331 8.08 -4.32 16.50
N TYR A 332 7.51 -3.11 16.48
CA TYR A 332 7.89 -1.96 17.28
C TYR A 332 6.66 -1.37 17.96
N THR A 333 6.82 -0.92 19.19
CA THR A 333 5.77 -0.16 19.87
C THR A 333 5.72 1.28 19.34
N LEU A 334 4.53 1.85 19.27
CA LEU A 334 4.29 3.24 18.88
C LEU A 334 3.95 4.15 20.06
N THR A 335 4.31 3.76 21.29
CA THR A 335 4.18 4.61 22.48
C THR A 335 4.98 5.90 22.38
N SER A 336 6.06 5.88 21.62
CA SER A 336 6.84 7.06 21.22
C SER A 336 6.99 7.06 19.70
N PRO A 337 6.02 7.62 18.96
CA PRO A 337 5.95 7.50 17.50
C PRO A 337 7.19 8.02 16.75
N GLN A 338 7.89 9.04 17.30
CA GLN A 338 9.14 9.57 16.72
C GLN A 338 10.35 8.65 16.96
N THR A 339 10.26 7.74 17.92
CA THR A 339 11.35 6.81 18.32
C THR A 339 10.77 5.45 18.69
N PRO A 340 10.15 4.73 17.73
CA PRO A 340 9.60 3.40 17.96
C PRO A 340 10.67 2.47 18.56
N THR A 341 10.27 1.62 19.49
CA THR A 341 11.16 0.67 20.16
C THR A 341 10.74 -0.75 19.81
N ALA A 342 11.70 -1.58 19.40
CA ALA A 342 11.42 -2.97 19.07
C ALA A 342 10.75 -3.69 20.25
N SER A 343 9.60 -4.30 20.00
CA SER A 343 8.80 -5.07 20.96
C SER A 343 8.90 -6.57 20.69
N TYR A 344 8.88 -6.97 19.42
CA TYR A 344 9.08 -8.35 19.02
C TYR A 344 10.22 -8.45 18.00
N ILE A 345 11.20 -9.30 18.30
CA ILE A 345 12.32 -9.61 17.41
C ILE A 345 12.29 -11.13 17.22
N PRO A 346 12.00 -11.62 16.01
CA PRO A 346 12.03 -13.05 15.73
C PRO A 346 13.43 -13.63 15.93
N SER A 347 13.52 -14.91 16.28
CA SER A 347 14.80 -15.59 16.47
C SER A 347 14.71 -17.05 16.05
N GLY A 348 15.78 -17.54 15.43
CA GLY A 348 15.89 -18.94 15.00
C GLY A 348 15.02 -19.31 13.81
N LEU A 349 14.46 -18.32 13.11
CA LEU A 349 13.63 -18.48 11.92
C LEU A 349 14.51 -18.61 10.66
N THR A 350 13.93 -19.19 9.62
CA THR A 350 14.57 -19.48 8.33
C THR A 350 13.87 -18.75 7.19
N ARG A 351 14.34 -18.92 5.97
CA ARG A 351 13.69 -18.36 4.77
C ARG A 351 12.24 -18.87 4.59
N ALA A 352 11.91 -20.04 5.10
CA ALA A 352 10.54 -20.55 5.08
C ALA A 352 9.57 -19.74 5.97
N ASP A 353 10.12 -18.89 6.84
CA ASP A 353 9.35 -18.00 7.73
C ASP A 353 9.32 -16.55 7.20
N TYR A 354 9.70 -16.33 5.95
CA TYR A 354 9.68 -15.01 5.30
C TYR A 354 8.27 -14.44 5.29
N THR A 355 8.13 -13.18 5.64
CA THR A 355 6.89 -12.42 5.49
C THR A 355 7.11 -11.40 4.40
N HIS A 356 6.42 -11.55 3.25
CA HIS A 356 6.50 -10.60 2.14
C HIS A 356 5.68 -9.35 2.44
N ASP A 357 4.42 -9.54 2.78
CA ASP A 357 3.49 -8.48 3.18
C ASP A 357 2.61 -8.96 4.34
N ALA A 358 1.95 -8.02 5.01
CA ALA A 358 1.09 -8.32 6.13
C ALA A 358 -0.12 -7.38 6.21
N SER A 359 -1.23 -7.93 6.72
CA SER A 359 -2.38 -7.17 7.20
C SER A 359 -2.82 -7.69 8.57
N SER A 360 -3.66 -6.97 9.29
CA SER A 360 -4.16 -7.47 10.58
C SER A 360 -5.59 -7.06 10.85
N MET A 361 -6.29 -7.91 11.59
CA MET A 361 -7.64 -7.65 12.02
C MET A 361 -7.79 -7.80 13.54
N ARG A 362 -8.62 -6.99 14.14
CA ARG A 362 -9.05 -7.14 15.54
C ARG A 362 -10.26 -8.07 15.58
N VAL A 363 -10.12 -9.25 16.17
CA VAL A 363 -11.19 -10.24 16.34
C VAL A 363 -11.78 -10.09 17.74
N THR A 364 -13.08 -9.79 17.82
CA THR A 364 -13.80 -9.55 19.09
C THR A 364 -15.01 -10.48 19.26
N ASP A 365 -15.27 -11.33 18.28
CA ASP A 365 -16.31 -12.35 18.33
C ASP A 365 -15.82 -13.63 19.06
N ALA A 366 -16.62 -14.70 19.00
CA ALA A 366 -16.33 -15.95 19.70
C ALA A 366 -14.96 -16.55 19.34
N ARG A 367 -14.46 -16.34 18.11
CA ARG A 367 -13.13 -16.81 17.65
C ARG A 367 -11.99 -16.31 18.53
N ALA A 368 -12.12 -15.11 19.11
CA ALA A 368 -11.11 -14.59 20.02
C ALA A 368 -10.86 -15.54 21.19
N GLN A 369 -11.91 -16.18 21.71
CA GLN A 369 -11.81 -17.07 22.87
C GLN A 369 -11.60 -18.54 22.49
N THR A 370 -11.98 -18.95 21.27
CA THR A 370 -11.87 -20.35 20.83
C THR A 370 -10.60 -20.64 20.05
N ASP A 371 -10.11 -19.68 19.26
CA ASP A 371 -9.07 -19.90 18.28
C ASP A 371 -7.74 -19.17 18.63
N CYS A 372 -7.83 -17.97 19.25
CA CYS A 372 -6.63 -17.25 19.67
C CYS A 372 -6.01 -17.82 20.94
N VAL A 373 -4.68 -17.75 21.03
CA VAL A 373 -3.89 -18.27 22.16
C VAL A 373 -3.77 -17.24 23.28
N ASN A 374 -3.67 -15.95 22.93
CA ASN A 374 -3.37 -14.86 23.86
C ASN A 374 -4.54 -13.84 23.96
N ALA A 375 -5.77 -14.26 23.67
CA ALA A 375 -6.92 -13.38 23.70
C ALA A 375 -7.10 -12.68 25.06
N THR A 376 -7.50 -11.43 25.00
CA THR A 376 -7.93 -10.62 26.16
C THR A 376 -9.45 -10.55 26.25
N ALA A 377 -10.00 -9.89 27.26
CA ALA A 377 -11.44 -9.60 27.34
C ALA A 377 -11.92 -8.74 26.14
N ASP A 378 -11.02 -7.93 25.56
CA ASP A 378 -11.31 -7.02 24.43
C ASP A 378 -11.08 -7.68 23.07
N GLY A 379 -10.74 -9.00 23.04
CA GLY A 379 -10.49 -9.76 21.82
C GLY A 379 -9.01 -10.07 21.56
N CYS A 380 -8.67 -10.41 20.32
CA CYS A 380 -7.29 -10.70 19.89
C CYS A 380 -6.94 -9.97 18.58
N THR A 381 -5.65 -9.74 18.37
CA THR A 381 -5.08 -9.22 17.13
C THR A 381 -4.56 -10.39 16.31
N VAL A 382 -5.13 -10.59 15.13
CA VAL A 382 -4.72 -11.63 14.19
C VAL A 382 -3.99 -10.96 13.02
N MET A 383 -2.73 -11.35 12.81
CA MET A 383 -1.96 -10.92 11.65
C MET A 383 -2.12 -11.96 10.54
N LEU A 384 -2.39 -11.49 9.34
CA LEU A 384 -2.32 -12.23 8.09
C LEU A 384 -0.94 -11.97 7.51
N ASP A 385 -0.19 -13.04 7.30
CA ASP A 385 1.20 -13.04 6.81
C ASP A 385 1.20 -13.74 5.44
N PHE A 386 1.64 -13.03 4.41
CA PHE A 386 1.76 -13.52 3.05
C PHE A 386 3.23 -13.82 2.80
N ASN A 387 3.57 -15.13 2.70
CA ASN A 387 4.95 -15.58 2.80
C ASN A 387 5.52 -16.16 1.50
N GLU A 388 5.01 -15.74 0.34
CA GLU A 388 5.32 -16.23 -1.01
C GLU A 388 4.71 -17.60 -1.32
N ASP A 389 4.55 -18.52 -0.35
CA ASP A 389 4.06 -19.88 -0.55
C ASP A 389 2.64 -20.11 0.01
N ALA A 390 2.21 -19.27 0.96
CA ALA A 390 0.96 -19.46 1.71
C ALA A 390 0.49 -18.16 2.39
N MET A 391 -0.77 -18.11 2.77
CA MET A 391 -1.29 -17.21 3.79
C MET A 391 -1.16 -17.88 5.16
N ARG A 392 -0.55 -17.20 6.13
CA ARG A 392 -0.43 -17.66 7.53
C ARG A 392 -1.20 -16.72 8.45
N LEU A 393 -1.86 -17.27 9.45
CA LEU A 393 -2.53 -16.48 10.49
C LEU A 393 -1.77 -16.61 11.80
N TRP A 394 -1.49 -15.44 12.42
CA TRP A 394 -0.75 -15.37 13.68
C TRP A 394 -1.55 -14.62 14.72
N ASP A 395 -1.67 -15.18 15.93
CA ASP A 395 -2.08 -14.40 17.11
C ASP A 395 -0.90 -13.54 17.57
N HIS A 396 -1.02 -12.24 17.37
CA HIS A 396 -0.06 -11.22 17.80
C HIS A 396 -0.68 -10.26 18.84
N THR A 397 -1.58 -10.76 19.67
CA THR A 397 -2.19 -10.02 20.78
C THR A 397 -1.15 -9.65 21.83
N ASN A 398 -0.25 -10.60 22.15
CA ASN A 398 0.91 -10.32 22.99
C ASN A 398 1.99 -9.62 22.16
N THR A 399 2.31 -8.37 22.49
CA THR A 399 3.25 -7.54 21.73
C THR A 399 4.70 -8.02 21.74
N ASN A 400 5.03 -8.96 22.61
CA ASN A 400 6.39 -9.50 22.76
C ASN A 400 6.53 -10.94 22.23
N SER A 401 5.45 -11.55 21.79
CA SER A 401 5.44 -12.91 21.27
C SER A 401 4.32 -13.10 20.25
N THR A 402 4.44 -14.14 19.46
CA THR A 402 3.43 -14.51 18.48
C THR A 402 3.20 -15.99 18.48
N SER A 403 2.00 -16.42 18.10
CA SER A 403 1.61 -17.83 17.98
C SER A 403 0.95 -18.06 16.63
N GLU A 404 1.51 -18.96 15.82
CA GLU A 404 0.87 -19.35 14.55
C GLU A 404 -0.43 -20.10 14.85
N LEU A 405 -1.53 -19.66 14.22
CA LEU A 405 -2.84 -20.27 14.30
C LEU A 405 -3.06 -21.25 13.16
N SER A 406 -2.64 -20.87 11.95
CA SER A 406 -2.79 -21.71 10.75
C SER A 406 -1.89 -21.25 9.62
N SER A 407 -1.71 -22.13 8.63
CA SER A 407 -1.08 -21.86 7.35
C SER A 407 -1.88 -22.56 6.27
N ILE A 408 -2.20 -21.85 5.19
CA ILE A 408 -2.97 -22.39 4.06
C ILE A 408 -2.37 -21.92 2.74
N SER A 409 -2.23 -22.87 1.81
CA SER A 409 -1.81 -22.64 0.42
C SER A 409 -2.92 -23.05 -0.55
N TYR A 410 -2.70 -22.88 -1.83
CA TYR A 410 -3.67 -23.15 -2.90
C TYR A 410 -2.97 -23.77 -4.11
N ASN A 411 -3.73 -24.19 -5.11
CA ASN A 411 -3.16 -24.73 -6.34
C ASN A 411 -2.58 -23.62 -7.22
N GLU A 412 -1.49 -23.92 -7.91
CA GLU A 412 -0.81 -22.99 -8.81
C GLU A 412 -0.30 -21.74 -8.08
N VAL A 413 0.17 -21.92 -6.84
CA VAL A 413 0.88 -20.86 -6.12
C VAL A 413 2.21 -20.56 -6.83
N ALA A 414 2.44 -19.29 -7.11
CA ALA A 414 3.68 -18.79 -7.68
C ALA A 414 4.36 -17.79 -6.73
N TYR A 415 3.57 -16.90 -6.11
CA TYR A 415 4.07 -15.91 -5.18
C TYR A 415 2.91 -15.31 -4.36
N THR A 416 2.53 -15.94 -3.25
CA THR A 416 1.51 -15.39 -2.32
C THR A 416 2.01 -14.04 -1.81
N HIS A 417 1.48 -12.97 -2.38
CA HIS A 417 2.05 -11.62 -2.32
C HIS A 417 1.48 -10.77 -1.20
N SER A 418 0.18 -10.54 -1.22
CA SER A 418 -0.52 -9.61 -0.34
C SER A 418 -1.97 -10.06 -0.12
N GLY A 419 -2.70 -9.36 0.72
CA GLY A 419 -4.13 -9.61 0.89
C GLY A 419 -4.77 -8.77 1.98
N TRP A 420 -6.09 -8.83 2.03
CA TRP A 420 -6.91 -8.10 2.97
C TRP A 420 -8.10 -8.93 3.43
N PHE A 421 -8.85 -8.46 4.40
CA PHE A 421 -10.00 -9.13 4.99
C PHE A 421 -11.30 -8.35 4.75
N SER A 422 -12.44 -9.07 4.72
CA SER A 422 -13.78 -8.46 4.70
C SER A 422 -14.05 -7.68 5.98
N GLU A 423 -14.92 -6.67 5.94
CA GLU A 423 -15.21 -5.84 7.11
C GLU A 423 -15.84 -6.63 8.27
N ASP A 424 -16.58 -7.73 7.97
CA ASP A 424 -17.06 -8.68 8.95
C ASP A 424 -15.99 -9.69 9.44
N LYS A 425 -14.80 -9.65 8.82
CA LYS A 425 -13.65 -10.48 9.15
C LYS A 425 -13.91 -11.99 9.02
N GLN A 426 -14.84 -12.37 8.11
CA GLN A 426 -15.14 -13.77 7.83
C GLN A 426 -14.39 -14.30 6.61
N TYR A 427 -13.89 -13.40 5.73
CA TYR A 427 -13.17 -13.76 4.52
C TYR A 427 -11.86 -13.00 4.41
N ALA A 428 -10.85 -13.66 3.80
CA ALA A 428 -9.61 -13.04 3.36
C ALA A 428 -9.48 -13.13 1.84
N PHE A 429 -9.04 -12.05 1.21
CA PHE A 429 -8.75 -11.93 -0.22
C PHE A 429 -7.26 -11.91 -0.41
N VAL A 430 -6.72 -12.80 -1.22
CA VAL A 430 -5.28 -13.04 -1.35
C VAL A 430 -4.86 -12.93 -2.81
N HIS A 431 -3.73 -12.27 -3.06
CA HIS A 431 -3.10 -12.08 -4.34
C HIS A 431 -1.89 -13.00 -4.53
N ASP A 432 -1.68 -13.46 -5.78
CA ASP A 432 -0.48 -14.17 -6.22
C ASP A 432 0.16 -13.41 -7.38
N GLU A 433 1.20 -12.64 -7.13
CA GLU A 433 1.78 -11.69 -8.09
C GLU A 433 2.38 -12.34 -9.34
N LEU A 434 2.63 -13.65 -9.35
CA LEU A 434 3.38 -14.30 -10.43
C LEU A 434 2.64 -15.45 -11.12
N ASP A 435 1.41 -15.76 -10.75
CA ASP A 435 0.69 -16.89 -11.31
C ASP A 435 0.28 -16.66 -12.79
N GLU A 436 -0.02 -15.43 -13.20
CA GLU A 436 -0.25 -15.10 -14.61
C GLU A 436 1.00 -15.32 -15.45
N ARG A 437 2.16 -14.98 -14.92
CA ARG A 437 3.44 -15.16 -15.63
C ARG A 437 3.86 -16.62 -15.68
N ASN A 438 3.75 -17.34 -14.56
CA ASN A 438 4.29 -18.67 -14.39
C ASN A 438 3.39 -19.75 -14.99
N PHE A 439 2.07 -19.54 -14.88
CA PHE A 439 1.07 -20.52 -15.33
C PHE A 439 0.23 -20.05 -16.52
N SER A 440 0.43 -18.80 -16.98
CA SER A 440 -0.36 -18.17 -18.06
C SER A 440 -1.86 -18.12 -17.71
N LEU A 441 -2.15 -17.76 -16.48
CA LEU A 441 -3.51 -17.58 -15.98
C LEU A 441 -4.01 -16.16 -16.29
N ASN A 442 -5.28 -15.95 -16.08
CA ASN A 442 -5.85 -14.61 -15.92
C ASN A 442 -5.69 -14.15 -14.47
N THR A 443 -5.73 -12.84 -14.22
CA THR A 443 -5.75 -12.24 -12.88
C THR A 443 -6.73 -12.96 -11.97
N ARG A 444 -6.29 -13.38 -10.79
CA ARG A 444 -7.10 -14.12 -9.81
C ARG A 444 -7.03 -13.49 -8.43
N VAL A 445 -8.12 -13.58 -7.69
CA VAL A 445 -8.15 -13.31 -6.25
C VAL A 445 -8.62 -14.58 -5.55
N MET A 446 -7.78 -15.17 -4.69
CA MET A 446 -8.13 -16.31 -3.86
C MET A 446 -8.92 -15.82 -2.64
N ILE A 447 -10.08 -16.40 -2.38
CA ILE A 447 -10.99 -16.00 -1.30
C ILE A 447 -11.07 -17.14 -0.29
N PHE A 448 -10.55 -16.87 0.90
CA PHE A 448 -10.53 -17.82 2.01
C PHE A 448 -11.64 -17.49 3.01
N ASP A 449 -12.41 -18.49 3.39
CA ASP A 449 -13.26 -18.45 4.59
C ASP A 449 -12.35 -18.60 5.82
N ILE A 450 -12.32 -17.57 6.65
CA ILE A 450 -11.57 -17.49 7.91
C ILE A 450 -12.50 -17.41 9.12
N SER A 451 -13.72 -17.95 8.99
CA SER A 451 -14.66 -18.12 10.11
C SER A 451 -14.09 -19.04 11.20
N SER A 452 -13.11 -19.89 10.87
CA SER A 452 -12.19 -20.51 11.82
C SER A 452 -10.76 -20.01 11.53
N LEU A 453 -10.09 -19.41 12.50
CA LEU A 453 -8.71 -18.91 12.37
C LEU A 453 -7.69 -20.06 12.39
N THR A 454 -8.06 -21.22 12.92
CA THR A 454 -7.18 -22.40 13.02
C THR A 454 -7.34 -23.36 11.84
N THR A 455 -8.44 -23.25 11.09
CA THR A 455 -8.75 -24.13 9.95
C THR A 455 -9.38 -23.35 8.80
N PRO A 456 -8.73 -22.31 8.25
CA PRO A 456 -9.25 -21.58 7.12
C PRO A 456 -9.39 -22.49 5.90
N VAL A 457 -10.33 -22.18 5.00
CA VAL A 457 -10.57 -22.95 3.78
C VAL A 457 -10.69 -22.04 2.56
N LEU A 458 -10.19 -22.48 1.41
CA LEU A 458 -10.41 -21.77 0.14
C LEU A 458 -11.90 -21.89 -0.22
N ALA A 459 -12.62 -20.77 -0.15
CA ALA A 459 -14.05 -20.71 -0.42
C ALA A 459 -14.34 -20.57 -1.92
N SER A 460 -13.61 -19.71 -2.61
CA SER A 460 -13.75 -19.49 -4.06
C SER A 460 -12.50 -18.81 -4.63
N ILE A 461 -12.46 -18.68 -5.96
CA ILE A 461 -11.46 -17.92 -6.70
C ILE A 461 -12.23 -17.03 -7.68
N TRP A 462 -12.07 -15.72 -7.58
CA TRP A 462 -12.48 -14.81 -8.63
C TRP A 462 -11.43 -14.77 -9.74
N THR A 463 -11.86 -14.71 -11.00
CA THR A 463 -10.95 -14.65 -12.15
C THR A 463 -11.43 -13.58 -13.12
N SER A 464 -10.54 -12.71 -13.53
CA SER A 464 -10.76 -11.68 -14.55
C SER A 464 -10.86 -12.26 -15.96
N ASP A 465 -11.27 -11.45 -16.91
CA ASP A 465 -11.21 -11.76 -18.35
C ASP A 465 -9.88 -11.37 -19.01
N ASN A 466 -8.94 -10.77 -18.26
CA ASN A 466 -7.60 -10.37 -18.71
C ASN A 466 -6.50 -11.03 -17.86
N GLY A 467 -5.26 -10.98 -18.34
CA GLY A 467 -4.11 -11.65 -17.73
C GLY A 467 -3.06 -10.66 -17.20
N THR A 468 -3.47 -9.46 -16.78
CA THR A 468 -2.55 -8.53 -16.11
C THR A 468 -2.27 -8.98 -14.69
N ILE A 469 -1.06 -8.72 -14.21
CA ILE A 469 -0.63 -9.12 -12.86
C ILE A 469 -1.44 -8.34 -11.81
N ASP A 470 -2.00 -9.02 -10.82
CA ASP A 470 -2.55 -8.40 -9.61
C ASP A 470 -1.46 -8.12 -8.57
N HIS A 471 -1.70 -7.17 -7.68
CA HIS A 471 -0.66 -6.74 -6.73
C HIS A 471 -1.20 -6.48 -5.31
N ASN A 472 -1.79 -5.34 -5.04
CA ASN A 472 -2.32 -4.98 -3.72
C ASN A 472 -3.83 -4.75 -3.76
N GLY A 473 -4.52 -5.08 -2.66
CA GLY A 473 -5.97 -4.87 -2.61
C GLY A 473 -6.49 -4.64 -1.20
N TYR A 474 -7.59 -3.87 -1.11
CA TYR A 474 -8.21 -3.45 0.16
C TYR A 474 -9.73 -3.49 0.08
N VAL A 475 -10.37 -3.86 1.19
CA VAL A 475 -11.83 -3.84 1.33
C VAL A 475 -12.28 -2.53 1.97
N ARG A 476 -13.30 -1.93 1.37
CA ARG A 476 -14.06 -0.84 1.98
C ARG A 476 -15.56 -1.06 1.71
N GLY A 477 -16.33 -1.26 2.78
CA GLY A 477 -17.73 -1.65 2.66
C GLY A 477 -17.86 -2.99 1.94
N ASN A 478 -18.67 -3.00 0.88
CA ASN A 478 -18.85 -4.18 0.02
C ASN A 478 -18.10 -4.05 -1.32
N ARG A 479 -17.00 -3.31 -1.32
CA ARG A 479 -16.10 -3.18 -2.49
C ARG A 479 -14.70 -3.64 -2.14
N TYR A 480 -14.07 -4.34 -3.08
CA TYR A 480 -12.66 -4.69 -3.06
C TYR A 480 -11.95 -3.90 -4.15
N TYR A 481 -10.98 -3.09 -3.76
CA TYR A 481 -10.20 -2.22 -4.62
C TYR A 481 -8.81 -2.82 -4.78
N MET A 482 -8.39 -3.13 -6.00
CA MET A 482 -7.08 -3.71 -6.24
C MET A 482 -6.31 -2.98 -7.34
N SER A 483 -5.01 -2.87 -7.17
CA SER A 483 -4.06 -2.44 -8.19
C SER A 483 -3.62 -3.65 -9.02
N ASN A 484 -3.73 -3.53 -10.34
CA ASN A 484 -3.45 -4.59 -11.31
C ASN A 484 -2.43 -4.13 -12.33
N TYR A 485 -1.26 -3.72 -11.92
CA TYR A 485 -0.22 -3.22 -12.82
C TYR A 485 -0.77 -2.56 -14.10
N GLU A 486 -0.62 -3.18 -15.29
CA GLU A 486 -1.03 -2.59 -16.57
C GLU A 486 -2.55 -2.41 -16.75
N ARG A 487 -3.38 -3.06 -15.92
CA ARG A 487 -4.85 -2.83 -15.89
C ARG A 487 -5.22 -1.58 -15.10
N GLY A 488 -4.36 -1.12 -14.18
CA GLY A 488 -4.65 -0.01 -13.28
C GLY A 488 -5.48 -0.43 -12.06
N LEU A 489 -6.55 0.29 -11.77
CA LEU A 489 -7.50 -0.01 -10.69
C LEU A 489 -8.59 -0.96 -11.18
N THR A 490 -8.84 -2.05 -10.45
CA THR A 490 -10.04 -2.88 -10.58
C THR A 490 -10.84 -2.84 -9.30
N VAL A 491 -12.17 -2.73 -9.40
CA VAL A 491 -13.11 -2.70 -8.27
C VAL A 491 -14.08 -3.86 -8.39
N LEU A 492 -14.12 -4.72 -7.37
CA LEU A 492 -15.07 -5.83 -7.28
C LEU A 492 -16.22 -5.49 -6.33
N ASP A 493 -17.42 -5.88 -6.69
CA ASP A 493 -18.55 -6.00 -5.76
C ASP A 493 -18.40 -7.33 -5.00
N ILE A 494 -18.20 -7.24 -3.70
CA ILE A 494 -18.08 -8.36 -2.77
C ILE A 494 -19.27 -8.45 -1.82
N SER A 495 -20.45 -8.00 -2.24
CA SER A 495 -21.71 -8.18 -1.47
C SER A 495 -21.98 -9.66 -1.20
N ASP A 496 -21.55 -10.55 -2.10
CA ASP A 496 -21.33 -11.98 -1.84
C ASP A 496 -19.82 -12.24 -1.95
N PRO A 497 -19.08 -12.34 -0.85
CA PRO A 497 -17.63 -12.54 -0.88
C PRO A 497 -17.21 -13.82 -1.61
N THR A 498 -18.10 -14.82 -1.74
CA THR A 498 -17.82 -16.08 -2.43
C THR A 498 -18.08 -16.04 -3.93
N ALA A 499 -18.71 -14.97 -4.43
CA ALA A 499 -19.03 -14.77 -5.82
C ALA A 499 -18.82 -13.30 -6.27
N PRO A 500 -17.60 -12.73 -6.13
CA PRO A 500 -17.34 -11.36 -6.51
C PRO A 500 -17.61 -11.10 -7.99
N VAL A 501 -18.03 -9.86 -8.31
CA VAL A 501 -18.28 -9.40 -9.68
C VAL A 501 -17.52 -8.09 -9.92
N GLU A 502 -16.85 -7.95 -11.08
CA GLU A 502 -16.25 -6.66 -11.45
C GLU A 502 -17.34 -5.58 -11.52
N ALA A 503 -17.20 -4.55 -10.69
CA ALA A 503 -18.13 -3.42 -10.60
C ALA A 503 -17.62 -2.21 -11.42
N GLY A 504 -16.31 -2.07 -11.56
CA GLY A 504 -15.69 -0.99 -12.29
C GLY A 504 -14.18 -1.14 -12.41
N PHE A 505 -13.59 -0.33 -13.26
CA PHE A 505 -12.14 -0.25 -13.42
C PHE A 505 -11.70 1.11 -13.93
N PHE A 506 -10.42 1.41 -13.77
CA PHE A 506 -9.74 2.55 -14.39
C PHE A 506 -8.33 2.12 -14.82
N ASP A 507 -8.12 2.06 -16.13
CA ASP A 507 -6.84 1.65 -16.72
C ASP A 507 -5.86 2.83 -16.71
N THR A 508 -4.90 2.81 -15.77
CA THR A 508 -3.89 3.87 -15.64
C THR A 508 -2.78 3.74 -16.69
N TYR A 509 -2.64 2.56 -17.35
CA TYR A 509 -1.57 2.26 -18.29
C TYR A 509 -2.09 1.66 -19.60
N PRO A 510 -2.91 2.39 -20.39
CA PRO A 510 -3.67 1.87 -21.52
C PRO A 510 -2.83 1.42 -22.73
N ALA A 511 -1.50 1.53 -22.66
CA ALA A 511 -0.62 1.11 -23.75
C ALA A 511 -0.60 -0.41 -23.94
N PHE A 512 -0.71 -1.18 -22.86
CA PHE A 512 -0.61 -2.64 -22.87
C PHE A 512 -1.49 -3.27 -21.79
N ASN A 513 -1.84 -4.55 -21.99
CA ASN A 513 -2.46 -5.44 -21.00
C ASN A 513 -1.69 -6.75 -21.04
N SER A 514 -0.52 -6.78 -20.45
CA SER A 514 0.40 -7.92 -20.45
C SER A 514 0.81 -8.31 -19.03
N THR A 515 1.64 -9.32 -18.92
CA THR A 515 2.21 -9.76 -17.63
C THR A 515 3.52 -9.03 -17.29
N ASN A 516 3.61 -7.72 -17.58
CA ASN A 516 4.74 -6.88 -17.21
C ASN A 516 4.45 -6.06 -15.95
N PHE A 517 5.51 -5.62 -15.28
CA PHE A 517 5.44 -4.78 -14.09
C PHE A 517 5.45 -3.29 -14.45
N ASN A 518 4.39 -2.83 -15.14
CA ASN A 518 4.13 -1.42 -15.43
C ASN A 518 2.78 -1.00 -14.84
N GLY A 519 2.52 0.30 -14.73
CA GLY A 519 1.21 0.80 -14.33
C GLY A 519 1.01 0.85 -12.81
N ALA A 520 -0.16 0.46 -12.32
CA ALA A 520 -0.56 0.63 -10.94
C ALA A 520 0.19 -0.27 -9.96
N TRP A 521 0.92 0.34 -9.02
CA TRP A 521 1.60 -0.35 -7.93
C TRP A 521 0.70 -0.51 -6.71
N GLY A 522 0.19 0.59 -6.17
CA GLY A 522 -0.59 0.63 -4.94
C GLY A 522 -1.92 1.34 -5.09
N VAL A 523 -2.85 1.03 -4.21
CA VAL A 523 -4.16 1.66 -4.10
C VAL A 523 -4.47 1.98 -2.64
N TYR A 524 -5.13 3.11 -2.38
CA TYR A 524 -5.62 3.46 -1.05
C TYR A 524 -7.05 3.99 -1.15
N PRO A 525 -8.06 3.20 -0.72
CA PRO A 525 -9.47 3.56 -0.85
C PRO A 525 -10.10 4.18 0.41
N PHE A 526 -9.32 4.46 1.46
CA PHE A 526 -9.88 4.77 2.80
C PHE A 526 -10.02 6.27 3.10
N LEU A 527 -9.79 7.19 2.15
CA LEU A 527 -10.03 8.61 2.42
C LEU A 527 -11.48 8.87 2.87
N PRO A 528 -11.73 9.72 3.89
CA PRO A 528 -13.09 10.08 4.34
C PRO A 528 -13.98 10.61 3.22
N SER A 529 -13.43 11.38 2.26
CA SER A 529 -14.13 11.86 1.07
C SER A 529 -14.69 10.74 0.18
N GLY A 530 -14.13 9.52 0.29
CA GLY A 530 -14.41 8.40 -0.60
C GLY A 530 -13.61 8.39 -1.88
N ASN A 531 -12.71 9.36 -2.07
CA ASN A 531 -11.76 9.36 -3.17
C ASN A 531 -10.77 8.21 -3.04
N ILE A 532 -10.34 7.67 -4.17
CA ILE A 532 -9.39 6.57 -4.25
C ILE A 532 -8.06 7.13 -4.76
N LEU A 533 -6.98 6.77 -4.09
CA LEU A 533 -5.63 7.09 -4.53
C LEU A 533 -5.01 5.87 -5.20
N VAL A 534 -4.37 6.06 -6.35
CA VAL A 534 -3.59 5.01 -7.04
C VAL A 534 -2.23 5.56 -7.40
N SER A 535 -1.16 4.84 -7.07
CA SER A 535 0.18 5.12 -7.56
C SER A 535 0.46 4.30 -8.81
N ASP A 536 0.84 4.97 -9.89
CA ASP A 536 1.26 4.34 -11.15
C ASP A 536 2.75 4.58 -11.37
N ILE A 537 3.51 3.52 -11.60
CA ILE A 537 4.97 3.52 -11.67
C ILE A 537 5.50 4.62 -12.59
N GLN A 538 4.91 4.78 -13.75
CA GLN A 538 5.36 5.73 -14.79
C GLN A 538 4.59 7.05 -14.79
N ARG A 539 3.32 7.03 -14.34
CA ARG A 539 2.41 8.17 -14.50
C ARG A 539 2.14 8.93 -13.20
N GLY A 540 2.62 8.42 -12.06
CA GLY A 540 2.54 9.12 -10.78
C GLY A 540 1.24 8.86 -10.01
N LEU A 541 0.68 9.88 -9.40
CA LEU A 541 -0.51 9.79 -8.55
C LEU A 541 -1.79 10.01 -9.36
N PHE A 542 -2.74 9.08 -9.24
CA PHE A 542 -4.12 9.26 -9.68
C PHE A 542 -5.03 9.46 -8.47
N VAL A 543 -5.92 10.45 -8.57
CA VAL A 543 -7.03 10.65 -7.65
C VAL A 543 -8.31 10.34 -8.42
N LEU A 544 -9.04 9.30 -7.96
CA LEU A 544 -10.17 8.72 -8.67
C LEU A 544 -11.44 8.79 -7.82
N LYS A 545 -12.60 8.75 -8.48
CA LYS A 545 -13.91 8.71 -7.84
C LYS A 545 -14.67 7.45 -8.23
N ASP A 546 -15.11 6.71 -7.22
CA ASP A 546 -15.93 5.52 -7.39
C ASP A 546 -17.41 5.86 -7.56
N ASN A 547 -18.00 5.49 -8.69
CA ASN A 547 -19.42 5.57 -8.96
C ASN A 547 -20.12 4.19 -8.98
N THR A 548 -19.45 3.11 -8.60
CA THR A 548 -20.00 1.74 -8.63
C THR A 548 -21.22 1.56 -7.73
N LEU A 549 -21.40 2.44 -6.75
CA LEU A 549 -22.54 2.44 -5.82
C LEU A 549 -23.68 3.39 -6.23
N SER A 550 -23.55 4.18 -7.31
CA SER A 550 -24.50 5.24 -7.65
C SER A 550 -25.91 4.75 -7.98
N ALA A 551 -26.06 3.50 -8.42
CA ALA A 551 -27.35 2.88 -8.75
C ALA A 551 -27.86 1.90 -7.68
N THR A 552 -27.18 1.78 -6.51
CA THR A 552 -27.53 0.83 -5.45
C THR A 552 -28.25 1.49 -4.29
N THR A 553 -28.80 0.67 -3.38
CA THR A 553 -29.25 1.14 -2.07
C THR A 553 -28.03 1.52 -1.24
N VAL A 554 -28.00 2.72 -0.66
CA VAL A 554 -26.88 3.18 0.14
C VAL A 554 -27.34 3.89 1.41
N ALA A 555 -26.52 3.84 2.46
CA ALA A 555 -26.72 4.59 3.69
C ALA A 555 -25.51 5.48 4.02
N GLY A 556 -25.73 6.60 4.71
CA GLY A 556 -24.68 7.51 5.11
C GLY A 556 -25.15 8.52 6.14
N PHE A 557 -24.21 9.08 6.90
CA PHE A 557 -24.52 10.17 7.82
C PHE A 557 -25.10 11.38 7.08
N SER A 558 -26.04 12.06 7.70
CA SER A 558 -26.62 13.29 7.14
C SER A 558 -25.65 14.46 7.13
N GLN A 559 -24.64 14.43 7.98
CA GLN A 559 -23.57 15.43 8.11
C GLN A 559 -22.26 14.72 8.47
N ALA A 560 -21.15 15.32 8.08
CA ALA A 560 -19.82 14.83 8.47
C ALA A 560 -19.40 15.29 9.87
N ASN A 561 -20.08 16.33 10.43
CA ASN A 561 -19.71 16.97 11.69
C ASN A 561 -20.94 17.26 12.53
N TYR A 562 -20.78 16.97 13.81
CA TYR A 562 -21.77 17.25 14.84
C TYR A 562 -21.11 17.91 16.04
N GLU A 563 -21.88 18.72 16.74
CA GLU A 563 -21.48 19.34 18.03
C GLU A 563 -22.52 18.97 19.08
N THR A 564 -22.07 18.78 20.30
CA THR A 564 -22.93 18.46 21.44
C THR A 564 -22.33 19.04 22.71
N ASP A 565 -23.19 19.31 23.70
CA ASP A 565 -22.73 19.63 25.04
C ASP A 565 -22.56 18.36 25.89
N ALA A 566 -21.79 18.44 26.94
CA ALA A 566 -21.68 17.37 27.93
C ALA A 566 -23.02 17.16 28.67
N ASP A 567 -23.17 15.97 29.29
CA ASP A 567 -24.38 15.57 30.04
C ASP A 567 -25.66 15.61 29.20
N THR A 568 -25.55 15.19 27.92
CA THR A 568 -26.66 15.20 26.97
C THR A 568 -26.81 13.85 26.27
N THR A 569 -27.87 13.72 25.47
CA THR A 569 -28.08 12.62 24.55
C THR A 569 -27.95 13.15 23.14
N LEU A 570 -26.94 12.63 22.40
CA LEU A 570 -26.67 12.97 21.01
C LEU A 570 -27.42 12.02 20.09
N SER A 571 -28.00 12.56 19.02
CA SER A 571 -28.66 11.78 17.96
C SER A 571 -27.96 12.06 16.62
N LEU A 572 -27.41 11.01 16.01
CA LEU A 572 -26.73 11.07 14.72
C LEU A 572 -27.61 10.40 13.64
N PRO A 573 -28.27 11.18 12.78
CA PRO A 573 -29.14 10.62 11.75
C PRO A 573 -28.32 10.02 10.60
N VAL A 574 -28.69 8.79 10.24
CA VAL A 574 -28.18 8.08 9.08
C VAL A 574 -29.32 7.94 8.06
N ASN A 575 -29.11 8.48 6.88
CA ASN A 575 -30.06 8.46 5.78
C ASN A 575 -29.85 7.21 4.91
N LYS A 576 -30.95 6.64 4.41
CA LYS A 576 -30.93 5.60 3.38
C LYS A 576 -31.53 6.15 2.10
N THR A 577 -30.92 5.83 0.97
CA THR A 577 -31.48 6.04 -0.37
C THR A 577 -31.58 4.71 -1.13
N GLY A 578 -32.44 4.63 -2.13
CA GLY A 578 -32.73 3.37 -2.84
C GLY A 578 -33.84 2.56 -2.16
N THR A 579 -34.34 1.54 -2.86
CA THR A 579 -35.55 0.77 -2.50
C THR A 579 -35.25 -0.57 -1.83
N GLY A 580 -34.01 -1.08 -1.89
CA GLY A 580 -33.62 -2.35 -1.28
C GLY A 580 -33.69 -2.33 0.25
N ALA A 581 -33.90 -3.49 0.86
CA ALA A 581 -33.63 -3.66 2.29
C ALA A 581 -32.11 -3.65 2.53
N MET A 582 -31.66 -3.05 3.63
CA MET A 582 -30.23 -3.07 3.99
C MET A 582 -30.00 -2.99 5.49
N THR A 583 -28.84 -3.45 5.91
CA THR A 583 -28.27 -3.16 7.23
C THR A 583 -26.89 -2.50 7.09
N VAL A 584 -26.49 -1.76 8.12
CA VAL A 584 -25.14 -1.21 8.25
C VAL A 584 -24.74 -1.22 9.72
N ALA A 585 -23.55 -1.74 10.00
CA ALA A 585 -22.97 -1.68 11.33
C ALA A 585 -22.39 -0.28 11.60
N TYR A 586 -22.29 0.08 12.87
CA TYR A 586 -21.58 1.28 13.31
C TYR A 586 -20.74 1.01 14.54
N GLU A 587 -19.68 1.80 14.71
CA GLU A 587 -18.89 1.83 15.95
C GLU A 587 -18.43 3.26 16.28
N VAL A 588 -18.26 3.52 17.58
CA VAL A 588 -17.68 4.75 18.12
C VAL A 588 -16.18 4.53 18.28
N ILE A 589 -15.38 5.42 17.70
CA ILE A 589 -13.91 5.40 17.76
C ILE A 589 -13.47 6.59 18.62
N ALA A 590 -12.62 6.32 19.62
CA ALA A 590 -12.04 7.35 20.46
C ALA A 590 -11.19 8.33 19.64
N GLY A 591 -11.20 9.60 20.06
CA GLY A 591 -10.33 10.65 19.53
C GLY A 591 -9.55 11.30 20.67
N SER A 592 -9.86 12.57 20.98
CA SER A 592 -9.46 13.17 22.25
C SER A 592 -10.43 12.82 23.38
N ALA A 593 -11.72 12.62 23.06
CA ALA A 593 -12.71 12.12 24.00
C ALA A 593 -12.40 10.66 24.38
N THR A 594 -12.64 10.33 25.64
CA THR A 594 -12.35 9.03 26.25
C THR A 594 -13.63 8.23 26.53
N SER A 595 -13.51 7.07 27.13
CA SER A 595 -14.65 6.27 27.55
C SER A 595 -15.45 6.88 28.72
N SER A 596 -14.92 7.91 29.41
CA SER A 596 -15.67 8.69 30.38
C SER A 596 -16.61 9.68 29.71
N ASP A 597 -16.25 10.18 28.54
CA ASP A 597 -16.97 11.25 27.83
C ASP A 597 -18.03 10.67 26.89
N VAL A 598 -17.79 9.52 26.30
CA VAL A 598 -18.73 8.81 25.47
C VAL A 598 -18.53 7.29 25.58
N MET A 599 -19.62 6.54 25.65
CA MET A 599 -19.53 5.06 25.60
C MET A 599 -19.05 4.63 24.20
N LEU A 600 -17.92 3.91 24.15
CA LEU A 600 -17.38 3.34 22.92
C LEU A 600 -18.26 2.15 22.47
N ALA A 601 -19.43 2.47 21.92
CA ALA A 601 -20.46 1.53 21.54
C ALA A 601 -20.34 1.09 20.10
N SER A 602 -20.85 -0.08 19.79
CA SER A 602 -21.11 -0.58 18.44
C SER A 602 -22.55 -1.05 18.33
N GLY A 603 -23.09 -1.10 17.11
CA GLY A 603 -24.44 -1.56 16.86
C GLY A 603 -24.74 -1.67 15.37
N GLU A 604 -26.01 -1.89 15.04
CA GLU A 604 -26.47 -2.03 13.67
C GLU A 604 -27.74 -1.23 13.42
N LEU A 605 -27.83 -0.60 12.26
CA LEU A 605 -29.04 -0.01 11.74
C LEU A 605 -29.61 -0.91 10.61
N SER A 606 -30.94 -1.11 10.61
CA SER A 606 -31.59 -1.98 9.63
C SER A 606 -32.81 -1.28 9.04
N TRP A 607 -32.93 -1.32 7.69
CA TRP A 607 -34.08 -0.82 6.94
C TRP A 607 -34.73 -1.96 6.16
N GLY A 608 -36.07 -1.99 6.18
CA GLY A 608 -36.83 -2.83 5.27
C GLY A 608 -36.79 -2.28 3.82
N ALA A 609 -37.29 -3.10 2.89
CA ALA A 609 -37.52 -2.65 1.52
C ALA A 609 -38.47 -1.44 1.52
N ASP A 610 -38.21 -0.45 0.66
CA ASP A 610 -38.95 0.82 0.52
C ASP A 610 -39.00 1.70 1.79
N GLU A 611 -38.35 1.30 2.88
CA GLU A 611 -38.19 2.15 4.06
C GLU A 611 -37.10 3.19 3.78
N SER A 612 -37.46 4.48 3.81
CA SER A 612 -36.56 5.61 3.50
C SER A 612 -36.37 6.60 4.67
N GLN A 613 -36.98 6.31 5.84
CA GLN A 613 -36.81 7.19 7.00
C GLN A 613 -35.39 7.09 7.57
N ALA A 614 -34.82 8.23 7.93
CA ALA A 614 -33.55 8.25 8.64
C ALA A 614 -33.64 7.47 9.95
N LYS A 615 -32.60 6.73 10.28
CA LYS A 615 -32.42 6.07 11.59
C LYS A 615 -31.31 6.75 12.35
N ASN A 616 -31.49 6.84 13.67
CA ASN A 616 -30.56 7.54 14.52
C ASN A 616 -29.66 6.59 15.30
N ILE A 617 -28.37 6.88 15.31
CA ILE A 617 -27.44 6.37 16.33
C ILE A 617 -27.58 7.31 17.53
N THR A 618 -27.96 6.76 18.69
CA THR A 618 -28.19 7.54 19.91
C THR A 618 -27.08 7.23 20.90
N LEU A 619 -26.35 8.26 21.33
CA LEU A 619 -25.21 8.18 22.24
C LEU A 619 -25.46 9.03 23.49
N SER A 620 -25.12 8.49 24.66
CA SER A 620 -25.08 9.25 25.89
C SER A 620 -23.70 9.91 26.04
N ILE A 621 -23.69 11.21 26.22
CA ILE A 621 -22.47 12.00 26.46
C ILE A 621 -22.32 12.18 27.95
N GLY A 622 -21.12 11.89 28.47
CA GLY A 622 -20.79 12.03 29.89
C GLY A 622 -20.81 13.48 30.37
N ALA A 623 -20.82 13.68 31.67
CA ALA A 623 -20.68 15.00 32.27
C ALA A 623 -19.20 15.41 32.30
N ASN A 624 -18.90 16.64 31.96
CA ASN A 624 -17.56 17.21 32.18
C ASN A 624 -17.28 17.32 33.68
N GLU A 625 -16.23 16.66 34.15
CA GLU A 625 -15.87 16.66 35.56
C GLU A 625 -15.12 17.94 35.99
N ASN A 626 -14.50 18.65 35.05
CA ASN A 626 -13.66 19.83 35.26
C ASN A 626 -13.79 20.82 34.09
N THR A 627 -13.01 21.91 34.14
CA THR A 627 -12.87 22.85 33.04
C THR A 627 -12.05 22.17 31.91
N GLU A 628 -12.71 21.73 30.87
CA GLU A 628 -12.11 20.98 29.74
C GLU A 628 -12.19 21.76 28.44
N SER A 629 -11.22 21.54 27.57
CA SER A 629 -11.26 21.98 26.18
C SER A 629 -12.26 21.14 25.39
N ASN A 630 -12.63 21.60 24.20
CA ASN A 630 -13.41 20.76 23.27
C ASN A 630 -12.72 19.42 23.01
N GLU A 631 -13.50 18.36 23.02
CA GLU A 631 -13.05 17.02 22.76
C GLU A 631 -13.73 16.43 21.51
N VAL A 632 -13.09 15.47 20.87
CA VAL A 632 -13.63 14.85 19.66
C VAL A 632 -13.62 13.33 19.76
N PHE A 633 -14.64 12.72 19.18
CA PHE A 633 -14.70 11.30 18.86
C PHE A 633 -15.27 11.11 17.47
N PHE A 634 -15.18 9.89 16.95
CA PHE A 634 -15.66 9.57 15.61
C PHE A 634 -16.68 8.44 15.67
N VAL A 635 -17.60 8.42 14.72
CA VAL A 635 -18.50 7.29 14.49
C VAL A 635 -18.35 6.88 13.04
N ARG A 636 -18.06 5.61 12.82
CA ARG A 636 -17.98 5.05 11.45
C ARG A 636 -19.14 4.11 11.17
N LEU A 637 -19.55 4.08 9.90
CA LEU A 637 -20.40 3.05 9.32
C LEU A 637 -19.50 2.04 8.62
N PHE A 638 -19.83 0.76 8.75
CA PHE A 638 -19.05 -0.31 8.12
C PHE A 638 -19.93 -1.55 7.88
N ASN A 639 -19.41 -2.55 7.17
CA ASN A 639 -20.06 -3.83 6.90
C ASN A 639 -21.52 -3.70 6.40
N PRO A 640 -21.78 -2.97 5.31
CA PRO A 640 -23.12 -2.85 4.75
C PRO A 640 -23.59 -4.17 4.14
N GLN A 641 -24.85 -4.57 4.40
CA GLN A 641 -25.47 -5.72 3.80
C GLN A 641 -26.71 -5.29 3.00
N GLY A 642 -26.89 -5.84 1.80
CA GLY A 642 -28.00 -5.47 0.90
C GLY A 642 -27.91 -4.08 0.27
N GLY A 643 -26.73 -3.43 0.41
CA GLY A 643 -26.48 -2.09 -0.11
C GLY A 643 -25.04 -1.68 0.11
N GLY A 644 -24.74 -0.38 0.04
CA GLY A 644 -23.42 0.19 0.27
C GLY A 644 -23.43 1.38 1.22
N ILE A 645 -22.26 1.99 1.44
CA ILE A 645 -22.10 3.23 2.20
C ILE A 645 -21.95 4.39 1.20
N THR A 646 -22.70 5.45 1.41
CA THR A 646 -22.62 6.66 0.56
C THR A 646 -21.19 7.23 0.64
N SER A 647 -20.55 7.43 -0.50
CA SER A 647 -19.22 8.02 -0.60
C SER A 647 -19.16 9.36 0.16
N GLY A 648 -18.11 9.57 0.95
CA GLY A 648 -17.94 10.76 1.77
C GLY A 648 -18.85 10.87 3.00
N SER A 649 -19.70 9.87 3.27
CA SER A 649 -20.68 9.91 4.38
C SER A 649 -20.58 8.70 5.33
N GLY A 650 -19.49 7.97 5.28
CA GLY A 650 -19.24 6.79 6.14
C GLY A 650 -18.70 7.14 7.51
N TYR A 651 -18.22 8.37 7.72
CA TYR A 651 -17.66 8.85 8.98
C TYR A 651 -18.35 10.13 9.46
N ALA A 652 -18.57 10.23 10.76
CA ALA A 652 -19.01 11.44 11.43
C ALA A 652 -18.01 11.78 12.53
N GLN A 653 -17.54 13.03 12.57
CA GLN A 653 -16.81 13.59 13.71
C GLN A 653 -17.80 14.28 14.65
N VAL A 654 -17.68 14.01 15.93
CA VAL A 654 -18.47 14.69 16.97
C VAL A 654 -17.53 15.50 17.85
N THR A 655 -17.85 16.76 18.06
CA THR A 655 -17.18 17.64 19.02
C THR A 655 -18.05 17.77 20.25
N ILE A 656 -17.52 17.40 21.40
CA ILE A 656 -18.11 17.70 22.73
C ILE A 656 -17.61 19.07 23.14
N ASN A 657 -18.52 20.00 23.40
CA ASN A 657 -18.18 21.35 23.80
C ASN A 657 -17.58 21.34 25.21
N GLY A 658 -16.38 21.82 25.35
CA GLY A 658 -15.71 21.98 26.65
C GLY A 658 -16.32 23.09 27.48
N THR A 659 -16.13 22.99 28.77
CA THR A 659 -16.54 24.01 29.74
C THR A 659 -15.47 25.09 29.95
N ALA A 660 -14.31 24.94 29.38
CA ALA A 660 -13.25 25.93 29.43
C ALA A 660 -13.70 27.21 28.71
N GLN A 661 -13.92 28.27 29.48
CA GLN A 661 -14.08 29.59 28.88
C GLN A 661 -12.77 29.93 28.15
N GLN A 662 -12.86 30.26 26.89
CA GLN A 662 -11.70 30.81 26.17
C GLN A 662 -11.25 32.08 26.94
N GLY A 663 -10.11 31.98 27.61
CA GLY A 663 -9.51 33.10 28.29
C GLY A 663 -9.16 34.16 27.25
N LYS A 664 -9.75 35.37 27.38
CA LYS A 664 -9.36 36.49 26.55
C LYS A 664 -8.06 37.06 27.11
N ILE A 665 -6.97 36.93 26.34
CA ILE A 665 -5.71 37.56 26.69
C ILE A 665 -5.70 38.95 26.06
N GLU A 666 -5.67 39.98 26.85
CA GLU A 666 -5.58 41.37 26.40
C GLU A 666 -4.34 42.02 27.00
N LEU A 667 -3.63 42.80 26.20
CA LEU A 667 -2.58 43.64 26.71
C LEU A 667 -3.23 44.74 27.59
N SER A 668 -2.71 44.92 28.78
CA SER A 668 -3.23 45.95 29.74
C SER A 668 -3.09 47.38 29.19
N THR A 669 -2.24 47.55 28.15
CA THR A 669 -2.07 48.84 27.42
C THR A 669 -1.87 48.55 25.94
N GLY A 670 -2.59 49.29 25.06
CA GLY A 670 -2.46 49.16 23.61
C GLY A 670 -1.15 49.73 23.05
N GLU A 671 -0.50 50.61 23.80
CA GLU A 671 0.77 51.24 23.40
C GLU A 671 1.74 51.28 24.59
N ARG A 672 3.02 51.06 24.32
CA ARG A 672 4.09 51.21 25.28
C ARG A 672 5.33 51.80 24.61
N THR A 673 5.85 52.88 25.21
CA THR A 673 7.05 53.51 24.75
C THR A 673 8.26 52.96 25.48
N ILE A 674 9.30 52.55 24.77
CA ILE A 674 10.59 52.13 25.31
C ILE A 674 11.68 53.12 24.85
N LEU A 675 12.71 53.23 25.65
CA LEU A 675 13.91 53.96 25.28
C LEU A 675 14.85 53.02 24.46
N GLU A 676 15.60 53.56 23.54
CA GLU A 676 16.55 52.76 22.72
C GLU A 676 17.60 52.03 23.57
N THR A 677 17.76 52.46 24.81
CA THR A 677 18.70 51.84 25.77
C THR A 677 18.09 50.70 26.59
N ASP A 678 16.80 50.44 26.47
CA ASP A 678 16.13 49.40 27.22
C ASP A 678 16.44 48.03 26.58
N SER A 679 16.95 47.09 27.39
CA SER A 679 17.27 45.73 26.94
C SER A 679 16.10 44.77 27.04
N GLU A 680 15.05 45.10 27.78
CA GLU A 680 13.87 44.26 27.98
C GLU A 680 12.59 45.11 28.03
N LEU A 681 11.51 44.58 27.46
CA LEU A 681 10.15 45.13 27.51
C LEU A 681 9.24 44.11 28.20
N ALA A 682 8.77 44.41 29.41
CA ALA A 682 7.72 43.63 30.07
C ALA A 682 6.32 44.15 29.64
N LEU A 683 5.56 43.26 29.01
CA LEU A 683 4.14 43.50 28.69
C LEU A 683 3.28 42.78 29.72
N ASN A 684 2.31 43.47 30.31
CA ASN A 684 1.32 42.85 31.17
C ASN A 684 0.15 42.34 30.35
N ILE A 685 -0.22 41.09 30.58
CA ILE A 685 -1.30 40.39 29.93
C ILE A 685 -2.47 40.28 30.88
#